data_3f2e72f25383f1a55505127f81997543
#
_entry.id   3f2e72f25383f1a55505127f81997543
#
_cell.length_a   1.000
_cell.length_b   1.000
_cell.length_c   1.000
_cell.angle_alpha   90.00
_cell.angle_beta   90.00
_cell.angle_gamma   90.00
#
_symmetry.space_group_name_H-M   'P 1'
#
loop_
_entity.id
_entity.type
_entity.pdbx_description
1 polymer ?
#
loop_
_entity_poly.entity_id
_entity_poly.type
_entity_poly.pdbx_seq_one_letter_code
_entity_poly.pdbx_strand_id
1 'polypeptide(L)'
;IGDRNGRGDRLVAFCTINGLYISNTLFKQTKANRIWTWESPGGRTHNQIDYILVNRKGRQSLRNSRAFPSADIGSDHQLLLANFKLKLRKMENKKQSTLPDVEKFKDGNVREQYQNVIEDKWKELSGSWSSGAPTVAEKWEQVKNVFHEAAAAALGKKRKGGRKPWLSEQTRELQEARRQAKAHRRDSSETSKHYNYLCRQIKKSLKSDKERYIMEACHGIEQDIRTNKIRSVYKVIRELTEDYAPKVNTVKDKNGKLIKDEKTVKTRWKEYFEELYNDPNPVNESILNELHPSNRETSEEEPPILLDEVQNAIGRLKNRKAPGVDNITAEELQAGTQILGADILHKLFQDVWDAEEFPPDWRKAIIVPIFKKKDKLDCNNYRGISLLCHCSKLFLSILLQRIRRRTDEILAEEQAGFRHGRSTIDQIFTLRQIAEKYMEHNQQLYVCYVDFRKAFDSIWRRGLWTVMRHLGYPEKIVRILESLYNETLSAVRVNSSITDWFTTLVGVMQGCVLSPILFCIFLEVVMTIAFENTRIGVHVSGRLINNLRFADDIAVLTESERGLQVLVSRIDEISSKMGMRMNLDKTECQIMSRKPEAHTLNVVVNGKPLNTVEQFIYLGGTITGDGSSEPDVKRRIGLASGVVHKLQKIWRSKQISVSTKKRVYECLVLSVLLYNSETWTLTAELKRKLDVFEAGSIRKIFGVSKLQHIKTSDLKHKLGITMDITDRIRSRRLRYFGHICRMDATRLPHHALNGWVTGSRARGRPRKRWLNNVKDDCGNMGFTLVEAQHQTQDRRHWNSLLRLSERAQASP
;
A
#
# COMPACT_ATOMS: atom_id res chain seq x y z
N ILE A 1 44.86 29.80 -13.47
CA ILE A 1 43.95 30.09 -12.37
C ILE A 1 44.57 29.47 -11.15
N GLY A 2 45.50 30.13 -10.51
CA GLY A 2 46.22 29.70 -9.34
C GLY A 2 47.21 28.53 -9.56
N ASP A 3 48.20 28.46 -8.73
CA ASP A 3 49.15 27.36 -8.73
C ASP A 3 48.54 26.06 -8.18
N ARG A 4 49.04 24.95 -8.66
CA ARG A 4 48.57 23.62 -8.19
C ARG A 4 49.07 23.40 -6.76
N ASN A 5 48.13 23.22 -5.83
CA ASN A 5 48.43 22.97 -4.43
C ASN A 5 48.66 21.47 -4.15
N GLY A 6 49.10 21.12 -2.95
CA GLY A 6 49.39 19.73 -2.57
C GLY A 6 48.22 18.75 -2.69
N ARG A 7 46.96 19.26 -2.64
CA ARG A 7 45.77 18.41 -2.89
C ARG A 7 45.59 18.15 -4.39
N GLY A 8 45.90 19.14 -5.22
CA GLY A 8 45.98 18.96 -6.69
C GLY A 8 47.05 17.95 -7.10
N ASP A 9 48.20 17.95 -6.43
CA ASP A 9 49.28 16.95 -6.67
C ASP A 9 48.81 15.53 -6.35
N ARG A 10 48.06 15.37 -5.23
CA ARG A 10 47.49 14.07 -4.86
C ARG A 10 46.44 13.61 -5.88
N LEU A 11 45.61 14.49 -6.42
CA LEU A 11 44.63 14.17 -7.44
C LEU A 11 45.34 13.71 -8.74
N VAL A 12 46.37 14.40 -9.16
CA VAL A 12 47.17 14.01 -10.34
C VAL A 12 47.85 12.66 -10.13
N ALA A 13 48.50 12.44 -8.98
CA ALA A 13 49.09 11.14 -8.64
C ALA A 13 48.04 10.02 -8.63
N PHE A 14 46.87 10.26 -8.05
CA PHE A 14 45.75 9.31 -8.07
C PHE A 14 45.30 8.98 -9.50
N CYS A 15 45.12 9.97 -10.36
CA CYS A 15 44.73 9.78 -11.75
C CYS A 15 45.79 9.00 -12.54
N THR A 16 47.08 9.30 -12.31
CA THR A 16 48.20 8.60 -12.98
C THR A 16 48.23 7.14 -12.60
N ILE A 17 48.15 6.82 -11.31
CA ILE A 17 48.16 5.43 -10.81
C ILE A 17 46.94 4.63 -11.34
N ASN A 18 45.79 5.26 -11.45
CA ASN A 18 44.54 4.58 -11.86
C ASN A 18 44.22 4.70 -13.36
N GLY A 19 45.13 5.22 -14.18
CA GLY A 19 44.93 5.37 -15.63
C GLY A 19 43.75 6.30 -16.00
N LEU A 20 43.49 7.33 -15.16
CA LEU A 20 42.41 8.30 -15.34
C LEU A 20 42.97 9.60 -15.93
N TYR A 21 42.11 10.32 -16.62
CA TYR A 21 42.37 11.64 -17.19
C TYR A 21 41.44 12.66 -16.56
N ILE A 22 41.98 13.84 -16.22
CA ILE A 22 41.22 14.98 -15.70
C ILE A 22 40.64 15.75 -16.89
N SER A 23 39.34 15.59 -17.15
CA SER A 23 38.70 16.02 -18.40
C SER A 23 38.79 17.52 -18.67
N ASN A 24 38.62 18.34 -17.64
CA ASN A 24 38.62 19.81 -17.79
C ASN A 24 40.02 20.43 -17.99
N THR A 25 41.09 19.65 -17.85
CA THR A 25 42.45 20.07 -18.19
C THR A 25 42.87 19.67 -19.63
N LEU A 26 42.07 18.86 -20.32
CA LEU A 26 42.39 18.34 -21.67
C LEU A 26 42.01 19.32 -22.79
N PHE A 27 41.23 20.35 -22.54
CA PHE A 27 40.73 21.27 -23.54
C PHE A 27 41.07 22.70 -23.18
N LYS A 28 41.73 23.40 -24.09
CA LYS A 28 42.02 24.84 -23.96
C LYS A 28 40.72 25.64 -24.11
N GLN A 29 40.40 26.45 -23.12
CA GLN A 29 39.23 27.33 -23.13
C GLN A 29 39.66 28.77 -23.43
N THR A 30 38.93 29.43 -24.32
CA THR A 30 39.22 30.81 -24.75
C THR A 30 38.76 31.84 -23.74
N LYS A 31 37.75 31.55 -22.94
CA LYS A 31 37.19 32.45 -21.93
C LYS A 31 37.57 31.97 -20.54
N ALA A 32 38.17 32.79 -19.70
CA ALA A 32 38.62 32.47 -18.35
C ALA A 32 37.50 31.96 -17.48
N ASN A 33 36.26 32.48 -17.59
CA ASN A 33 35.12 32.05 -16.82
C ASN A 33 34.63 30.64 -17.17
N ARG A 34 35.18 29.99 -18.19
CA ARG A 34 34.90 28.57 -18.53
C ARG A 34 35.92 27.60 -17.91
N ILE A 35 36.91 28.12 -17.20
CA ILE A 35 37.97 27.29 -16.58
C ILE A 35 37.69 27.08 -15.10
N TRP A 36 37.37 28.16 -14.35
CA TRP A 36 37.15 28.04 -12.92
C TRP A 36 35.75 27.49 -12.58
N THR A 37 35.71 26.69 -11.53
CA THR A 37 34.52 26.00 -11.11
C THR A 37 33.95 26.54 -9.80
N TRP A 38 34.68 27.42 -9.12
CA TRP A 38 34.28 28.03 -7.85
C TRP A 38 34.64 29.51 -7.84
N GLU A 39 33.76 30.30 -7.26
CA GLU A 39 33.91 31.75 -7.06
C GLU A 39 33.70 32.10 -5.59
N SER A 40 34.60 32.83 -4.99
CA SER A 40 34.46 33.31 -3.60
C SER A 40 33.17 34.14 -3.47
N PRO A 41 32.54 34.18 -2.25
CA PRO A 41 31.32 34.98 -2.01
C PRO A 41 31.47 36.46 -2.37
N GLY A 42 32.64 37.01 -2.29
CA GLY A 42 32.96 38.40 -2.66
C GLY A 42 33.33 38.58 -4.14
N GLY A 43 33.34 37.52 -4.98
CA GLY A 43 33.65 37.56 -6.43
C GLY A 43 35.11 37.87 -6.79
N ARG A 44 36.01 37.96 -5.81
CA ARG A 44 37.42 38.34 -6.01
C ARG A 44 38.34 37.16 -6.35
N THR A 45 38.03 35.98 -5.91
CA THR A 45 38.87 34.77 -6.06
C THR A 45 38.13 33.70 -6.86
N HIS A 46 38.80 33.13 -7.87
CA HIS A 46 38.29 32.09 -8.74
C HIS A 46 39.22 30.89 -8.74
N ASN A 47 38.69 29.68 -8.48
CA ASN A 47 39.48 28.47 -8.44
C ASN A 47 38.84 27.34 -9.26
N GLN A 48 39.66 26.43 -9.74
CA GLN A 48 39.18 25.17 -10.35
C GLN A 48 39.33 24.06 -9.30
N ILE A 49 38.23 23.69 -8.67
CA ILE A 49 38.22 22.70 -7.59
C ILE A 49 37.33 21.49 -7.87
N ASP A 50 36.51 21.56 -8.89
CA ASP A 50 35.68 20.45 -9.36
C ASP A 50 36.28 19.85 -10.64
N TYR A 51 36.32 18.50 -10.69
CA TYR A 51 36.94 17.79 -11.78
C TYR A 51 36.07 16.61 -12.24
N ILE A 52 36.02 16.37 -13.54
CA ILE A 52 35.47 15.14 -14.11
C ILE A 52 36.60 14.22 -14.53
N LEU A 53 36.66 13.04 -13.93
CA LEU A 53 37.67 12.05 -14.24
C LEU A 53 37.11 11.04 -15.25
N VAL A 54 37.89 10.73 -16.28
CA VAL A 54 37.51 9.80 -17.33
C VAL A 54 38.60 8.75 -17.55
N ASN A 55 38.21 7.51 -17.82
CA ASN A 55 39.13 6.45 -18.17
C ASN A 55 39.53 6.57 -19.67
N ARG A 56 40.47 5.72 -20.12
CA ARG A 56 40.98 5.72 -21.51
C ARG A 56 39.87 5.63 -22.58
N LYS A 57 38.79 4.83 -22.33
CA LYS A 57 37.66 4.71 -23.24
C LYS A 57 36.83 6.01 -23.26
N GLY A 58 36.58 6.60 -22.10
CA GLY A 58 35.86 7.85 -21.97
C GLY A 58 36.58 9.01 -22.61
N ARG A 59 37.95 9.05 -22.54
CA ARG A 59 38.78 10.08 -23.20
C ARG A 59 38.58 10.12 -24.71
N GLN A 60 38.51 8.96 -25.37
CA GLN A 60 38.29 8.87 -26.84
C GLN A 60 36.93 9.44 -27.27
N SER A 61 35.94 9.35 -26.41
CA SER A 61 34.60 9.85 -26.68
C SER A 61 34.36 11.30 -26.24
N LEU A 62 35.26 11.85 -25.42
CA LEU A 62 35.15 13.18 -24.85
C LEU A 62 35.48 14.25 -25.93
N ARG A 63 34.55 15.20 -26.09
CA ARG A 63 34.66 16.29 -27.07
C ARG A 63 35.04 17.62 -26.45
N ASN A 64 34.57 17.91 -25.27
CA ASN A 64 34.87 19.12 -24.51
C ASN A 64 34.53 18.89 -23.03
N SER A 65 35.24 19.61 -22.14
CA SER A 65 34.91 19.67 -20.71
C SER A 65 35.24 21.09 -20.23
N ARG A 66 34.23 21.78 -19.65
CA ARG A 66 34.36 23.18 -19.26
C ARG A 66 33.34 23.56 -18.18
N ALA A 67 33.63 24.61 -17.42
CA ALA A 67 32.65 25.26 -16.59
C ALA A 67 31.57 25.97 -17.43
N PHE A 68 30.35 26.01 -16.92
CA PHE A 68 29.18 26.61 -17.57
C PHE A 68 28.60 27.70 -16.68
N PRO A 69 29.10 28.92 -16.75
CA PRO A 69 28.78 29.99 -15.81
C PRO A 69 27.35 30.52 -15.91
N SER A 70 26.63 30.29 -17.04
CA SER A 70 25.24 30.69 -17.21
C SER A 70 24.24 29.75 -16.49
N ALA A 71 24.69 28.59 -15.99
CA ALA A 71 23.84 27.73 -15.21
C ALA A 71 23.76 28.25 -13.77
N ASP A 72 22.58 28.74 -13.37
CA ASP A 72 22.34 29.18 -11.98
C ASP A 72 21.69 28.11 -11.12
N ILE A 73 22.44 27.53 -10.21
CA ILE A 73 22.00 26.54 -9.24
C ILE A 73 21.95 27.09 -7.80
N GLY A 74 22.22 28.41 -7.65
CA GLY A 74 22.26 29.08 -6.33
C GLY A 74 23.43 28.64 -5.44
N SER A 75 24.55 28.25 -6.05
CA SER A 75 25.79 27.85 -5.41
C SER A 75 26.92 28.80 -5.81
N ASP A 76 27.97 28.89 -5.01
CA ASP A 76 29.25 29.51 -5.30
C ASP A 76 30.10 28.66 -6.29
N HIS A 77 29.67 27.42 -6.57
CA HIS A 77 30.21 26.59 -7.61
C HIS A 77 29.52 26.81 -8.99
N GLN A 78 30.30 26.69 -10.06
CA GLN A 78 29.83 26.68 -11.44
C GLN A 78 29.53 25.23 -11.87
N LEU A 79 28.55 25.06 -12.76
CA LEU A 79 28.29 23.76 -13.35
C LEU A 79 29.46 23.32 -14.23
N LEU A 80 30.07 22.19 -13.95
CA LEU A 80 31.08 21.57 -14.81
C LEU A 80 30.38 20.62 -15.80
N LEU A 81 30.56 20.84 -17.08
CA LEU A 81 29.96 20.07 -18.18
C LEU A 81 31.01 19.36 -19.02
N ALA A 82 30.83 18.08 -19.24
CA ALA A 82 31.61 17.30 -20.20
C ALA A 82 30.72 16.75 -21.33
N ASN A 83 31.11 16.99 -22.58
CA ASN A 83 30.41 16.52 -23.78
C ASN A 83 31.07 15.27 -24.33
N PHE A 84 30.30 14.19 -24.44
CA PHE A 84 30.74 12.92 -25.01
C PHE A 84 30.02 12.63 -26.33
N LYS A 85 30.76 12.24 -27.34
CA LYS A 85 30.23 11.70 -28.60
C LYS A 85 30.21 10.19 -28.52
N LEU A 86 29.11 9.62 -28.01
CA LEU A 86 28.95 8.18 -27.97
C LEU A 86 28.38 7.68 -29.31
N LYS A 87 28.99 6.65 -29.91
CA LYS A 87 28.39 5.90 -31.01
C LYS A 87 27.40 4.91 -30.44
N LEU A 88 26.21 5.38 -30.08
CA LEU A 88 25.11 4.54 -29.65
C LEU A 88 24.32 4.08 -30.87
N ARG A 89 23.93 2.81 -30.91
CA ARG A 89 22.99 2.29 -31.90
C ARG A 89 21.68 3.06 -31.74
N LYS A 90 21.14 3.63 -32.81
CA LYS A 90 19.85 4.36 -32.78
C LYS A 90 18.77 3.37 -32.33
N MET A 91 18.32 3.52 -31.08
CA MET A 91 17.11 2.84 -30.64
C MET A 91 15.92 3.60 -31.22
N GLU A 92 15.05 2.95 -31.95
CA GLU A 92 13.79 3.52 -32.36
C GLU A 92 13.03 3.97 -31.11
N ASN A 93 12.83 5.28 -30.99
CA ASN A 93 11.95 5.83 -29.96
C ASN A 93 10.50 5.45 -30.32
N LYS A 94 10.04 4.32 -29.83
CA LYS A 94 8.59 4.04 -29.80
C LYS A 94 7.93 5.22 -29.08
N LYS A 95 7.02 5.91 -29.79
CA LYS A 95 6.22 7.01 -29.24
C LYS A 95 5.56 6.52 -27.97
N GLN A 96 6.04 6.94 -26.80
CA GLN A 96 5.37 6.67 -25.55
C GLN A 96 4.12 7.55 -25.51
N SER A 97 2.94 6.93 -25.28
CA SER A 97 1.72 7.63 -24.93
C SER A 97 2.00 8.48 -23.70
N THR A 98 1.94 9.79 -23.83
CA THR A 98 2.05 10.71 -22.70
C THR A 98 0.63 10.94 -22.19
N LEU A 99 0.38 10.51 -20.94
CA LEU A 99 -0.89 10.78 -20.25
C LEU A 99 -1.14 12.30 -20.18
N PRO A 100 -2.42 12.73 -20.17
CA PRO A 100 -2.80 14.14 -20.01
C PRO A 100 -2.30 14.71 -18.67
N ASP A 101 -2.16 16.05 -18.61
CA ASP A 101 -1.71 16.75 -17.39
C ASP A 101 -2.91 17.06 -16.47
N VAL A 102 -3.38 16.04 -15.76
CA VAL A 102 -4.54 16.12 -14.84
C VAL A 102 -4.34 17.09 -13.66
N GLU A 103 -3.11 17.53 -13.38
CA GLU A 103 -2.87 18.54 -12.34
C GLU A 103 -3.47 19.91 -12.72
N LYS A 104 -3.72 20.13 -14.01
CA LYS A 104 -4.41 21.33 -14.49
C LYS A 104 -5.88 21.44 -14.08
N PHE A 105 -6.52 20.32 -13.68
CA PHE A 105 -7.88 20.37 -13.12
C PHE A 105 -8.01 21.12 -11.79
N LYS A 106 -6.90 21.58 -11.22
CA LYS A 106 -6.92 22.52 -10.08
C LYS A 106 -7.37 23.92 -10.48
N ASP A 107 -7.25 24.25 -11.77
CA ASP A 107 -7.77 25.45 -12.36
C ASP A 107 -9.23 25.23 -12.76
N GLY A 108 -10.15 26.08 -12.24
CA GLY A 108 -11.58 26.00 -12.53
C GLY A 108 -11.90 26.19 -14.00
N ASN A 109 -11.24 27.12 -14.67
CA ASN A 109 -11.47 27.41 -16.09
C ASN A 109 -11.12 26.23 -17.00
N VAL A 110 -9.99 25.53 -16.69
CA VAL A 110 -9.59 24.34 -17.44
C VAL A 110 -10.58 23.20 -17.24
N ARG A 111 -11.13 23.08 -16.03
CA ARG A 111 -12.16 22.08 -15.73
C ARG A 111 -13.45 22.37 -16.47
N GLU A 112 -13.89 23.62 -16.48
CA GLU A 112 -15.08 24.06 -17.20
C GLU A 112 -14.92 23.85 -18.70
N GLN A 113 -13.79 24.23 -19.30
CA GLN A 113 -13.48 23.94 -20.70
C GLN A 113 -13.57 22.44 -21.03
N TYR A 114 -13.04 21.60 -20.13
CA TYR A 114 -13.08 20.15 -20.30
C TYR A 114 -14.53 19.63 -20.27
N GLN A 115 -15.36 20.14 -19.36
CA GLN A 115 -16.77 19.78 -19.21
C GLN A 115 -17.59 20.21 -20.43
N ASN A 116 -17.40 21.44 -20.91
CA ASN A 116 -18.10 21.96 -22.09
C ASN A 116 -17.84 21.12 -23.34
N VAL A 117 -16.59 20.69 -23.56
CA VAL A 117 -16.26 19.79 -24.68
C VAL A 117 -16.97 18.43 -24.55
N ILE A 118 -17.06 17.88 -23.36
CA ILE A 118 -17.78 16.62 -23.12
C ILE A 118 -19.27 16.81 -23.38
N GLU A 119 -19.86 17.91 -22.92
CA GLU A 119 -21.28 18.21 -23.10
C GLU A 119 -21.66 18.38 -24.55
N ASP A 120 -20.89 19.15 -25.31
CA ASP A 120 -21.13 19.39 -26.75
C ASP A 120 -21.06 18.06 -27.53
N LYS A 121 -20.01 17.27 -27.27
CA LYS A 121 -19.85 15.97 -27.92
C LYS A 121 -20.94 14.98 -27.53
N TRP A 122 -21.40 15.04 -26.28
CA TRP A 122 -22.51 14.20 -25.85
C TRP A 122 -23.83 14.54 -26.54
N LYS A 123 -24.14 15.84 -26.72
CA LYS A 123 -25.32 16.26 -27.47
C LYS A 123 -25.31 15.71 -28.90
N GLU A 124 -24.13 15.73 -29.57
CA GLU A 124 -23.96 15.14 -30.90
C GLU A 124 -24.22 13.63 -30.90
N LEU A 125 -23.68 12.89 -29.91
CA LEU A 125 -23.77 11.43 -29.85
C LEU A 125 -25.11 10.90 -29.37
N SER A 126 -25.77 11.58 -28.45
CA SER A 126 -27.03 11.12 -27.85
C SER A 126 -28.15 10.93 -28.87
N GLY A 127 -28.19 11.76 -29.94
CA GLY A 127 -29.11 11.61 -31.06
C GLY A 127 -28.86 10.32 -31.86
N SER A 128 -27.59 9.96 -32.08
CA SER A 128 -27.21 8.77 -32.85
C SER A 128 -27.51 7.47 -32.11
N TRP A 129 -27.49 7.48 -30.76
CA TRP A 129 -27.83 6.30 -29.95
C TRP A 129 -29.33 6.00 -29.95
N SER A 130 -30.16 7.00 -30.28
CA SER A 130 -31.61 6.83 -30.36
C SER A 130 -32.09 6.42 -31.76
N SER A 131 -31.33 6.73 -32.80
CA SER A 131 -31.72 6.49 -34.19
C SER A 131 -31.10 5.25 -34.86
N GLY A 132 -29.98 4.76 -34.38
CA GLY A 132 -29.32 3.54 -34.81
C GLY A 132 -28.83 2.80 -33.58
N ALA A 133 -29.11 1.52 -33.43
CA ALA A 133 -28.72 0.77 -32.23
C ALA A 133 -27.25 0.31 -32.29
N PRO A 134 -26.25 1.17 -32.03
CA PRO A 134 -24.85 0.76 -32.01
C PRO A 134 -24.61 -0.26 -30.91
N THR A 135 -23.71 -1.20 -31.15
CA THR A 135 -23.32 -2.23 -30.17
C THR A 135 -22.68 -1.60 -28.95
N VAL A 136 -22.66 -2.31 -27.83
CA VAL A 136 -22.00 -1.87 -26.59
C VAL A 136 -20.52 -1.53 -26.82
N ALA A 137 -19.85 -2.28 -27.71
CA ALA A 137 -18.46 -2.03 -28.08
C ALA A 137 -18.28 -0.70 -28.84
N GLU A 138 -19.17 -0.39 -29.79
CA GLU A 138 -19.13 0.88 -30.55
C GLU A 138 -19.47 2.06 -29.65
N LYS A 139 -20.46 1.94 -28.78
CA LYS A 139 -20.79 2.97 -27.79
C LYS A 139 -19.59 3.27 -26.87
N TRP A 140 -18.88 2.23 -26.43
CA TRP A 140 -17.67 2.42 -25.64
C TRP A 140 -16.56 3.15 -26.39
N GLU A 141 -16.31 2.82 -27.66
CA GLU A 141 -15.32 3.52 -28.47
C GLU A 141 -15.69 5.00 -28.63
N GLN A 142 -16.97 5.32 -28.82
CA GLN A 142 -17.46 6.70 -28.90
C GLN A 142 -17.22 7.45 -27.56
N VAL A 143 -17.62 6.86 -26.44
CA VAL A 143 -17.39 7.45 -25.11
C VAL A 143 -15.90 7.68 -24.83
N LYS A 144 -15.06 6.70 -25.16
CA LYS A 144 -13.60 6.79 -25.02
C LYS A 144 -13.03 7.95 -25.82
N ASN A 145 -13.50 8.14 -27.06
CA ASN A 145 -13.06 9.24 -27.92
C ASN A 145 -13.47 10.61 -27.34
N VAL A 146 -14.68 10.76 -26.82
CA VAL A 146 -15.13 11.99 -26.14
C VAL A 146 -14.17 12.40 -25.03
N PHE A 147 -13.82 11.48 -24.14
CA PHE A 147 -12.89 11.76 -23.05
C PHE A 147 -11.48 12.10 -23.53
N HIS A 148 -11.00 11.45 -24.58
CA HIS A 148 -9.69 11.74 -25.16
C HIS A 148 -9.63 13.08 -25.87
N GLU A 149 -10.67 13.45 -26.62
CA GLU A 149 -10.78 14.74 -27.30
C GLU A 149 -10.86 15.89 -26.28
N ALA A 150 -11.69 15.75 -25.26
CA ALA A 150 -11.79 16.72 -24.18
C ALA A 150 -10.44 16.90 -23.44
N ALA A 151 -9.75 15.80 -23.16
CA ALA A 151 -8.43 15.84 -22.52
C ALA A 151 -7.37 16.47 -23.42
N ALA A 152 -7.42 16.24 -24.74
CA ALA A 152 -6.51 16.86 -25.69
C ALA A 152 -6.74 18.37 -25.79
N ALA A 153 -8.00 18.81 -25.77
CA ALA A 153 -8.40 20.21 -25.87
C ALA A 153 -8.03 21.02 -24.61
N ALA A 154 -8.36 20.49 -23.42
CA ALA A 154 -8.22 21.25 -22.17
C ALA A 154 -6.87 21.01 -21.46
N LEU A 155 -6.40 19.77 -21.40
CA LEU A 155 -5.25 19.41 -20.54
C LEU A 155 -3.91 19.45 -21.29
N GLY A 156 -3.89 18.99 -22.55
CA GLY A 156 -2.67 18.77 -23.29
C GLY A 156 -1.78 17.68 -22.66
N LYS A 157 -0.59 17.48 -23.21
CA LYS A 157 0.31 16.39 -22.80
C LYS A 157 1.14 16.79 -21.58
N LYS A 158 1.25 15.91 -20.60
CA LYS A 158 2.13 16.09 -19.45
C LYS A 158 3.59 16.21 -19.90
N ARG A 159 4.21 17.34 -19.66
CA ARG A 159 5.62 17.55 -20.00
C ARG A 159 6.52 16.62 -19.16
N LYS A 160 7.39 15.86 -19.83
CA LYS A 160 8.44 15.08 -19.17
C LYS A 160 9.52 16.05 -18.65
N GLY A 161 9.37 16.51 -17.44
CA GLY A 161 10.41 17.25 -16.74
C GLY A 161 10.50 16.68 -15.34
N GLY A 162 11.71 16.50 -14.81
CA GLY A 162 11.97 16.06 -13.44
C GLY A 162 11.47 17.05 -12.39
N ARG A 163 10.17 17.38 -12.44
CA ARG A 163 9.52 18.32 -11.52
C ARG A 163 9.48 17.69 -10.15
N LYS A 164 10.16 18.29 -9.20
CA LYS A 164 10.02 17.92 -7.79
C LYS A 164 8.57 18.21 -7.41
N PRO A 165 7.78 17.21 -6.97
CA PRO A 165 6.34 17.36 -6.77
C PRO A 165 5.98 18.39 -5.68
N TRP A 166 6.95 18.73 -4.84
CA TRP A 166 6.79 19.68 -3.75
C TRP A 166 7.07 21.15 -4.12
N LEU A 167 7.51 21.45 -5.36
CA LEU A 167 7.90 22.79 -5.79
C LEU A 167 6.69 23.55 -6.33
N SER A 168 6.32 24.69 -5.67
CA SER A 168 5.23 25.56 -6.11
C SER A 168 5.59 26.36 -7.37
N GLU A 169 4.56 26.85 -8.07
CA GLU A 169 4.76 27.75 -9.21
C GLU A 169 5.40 29.07 -8.77
N GLN A 170 4.97 29.65 -7.66
CA GLN A 170 5.58 30.85 -7.09
C GLN A 170 7.09 30.70 -6.85
N THR A 171 7.52 29.54 -6.35
CA THR A 171 8.97 29.30 -6.19
C THR A 171 9.70 29.22 -7.52
N ARG A 172 9.04 28.75 -8.57
CA ARG A 172 9.62 28.69 -9.93
C ARG A 172 9.74 30.07 -10.56
N GLU A 173 8.74 30.89 -10.41
CA GLU A 173 8.77 32.28 -10.85
C GLU A 173 9.93 33.03 -10.20
N LEU A 174 10.11 32.87 -8.89
CA LEU A 174 11.25 33.45 -8.19
C LEU A 174 12.59 32.88 -8.68
N GLN A 175 12.67 31.59 -9.03
CA GLN A 175 13.90 30.99 -9.60
C GLN A 175 14.20 31.56 -10.99
N GLU A 176 13.19 31.79 -11.81
CA GLU A 176 13.37 32.41 -13.14
C GLU A 176 13.76 33.87 -13.03
N ALA A 177 13.11 34.65 -12.15
CA ALA A 177 13.49 36.03 -11.86
C ALA A 177 14.95 36.13 -11.38
N ARG A 178 15.39 35.19 -10.49
CA ARG A 178 16.80 35.12 -10.07
C ARG A 178 17.73 34.80 -11.24
N ARG A 179 17.33 33.92 -12.16
CA ARG A 179 18.12 33.57 -13.33
C ARG A 179 18.35 34.78 -14.22
N GLN A 180 17.32 35.59 -14.45
CA GLN A 180 17.40 36.84 -15.17
C GLN A 180 18.28 37.87 -14.45
N ALA A 181 18.06 38.07 -13.14
CA ALA A 181 18.86 39.00 -12.34
C ALA A 181 20.34 38.57 -12.24
N LYS A 182 20.69 37.31 -12.42
CA LYS A 182 22.08 36.83 -12.43
C LYS A 182 22.90 37.43 -13.57
N ALA A 183 22.32 37.67 -14.74
CA ALA A 183 23.00 38.26 -15.90
C ALA A 183 23.52 39.65 -15.57
N HIS A 184 22.76 40.46 -14.83
CA HIS A 184 23.04 41.85 -14.47
C HIS A 184 23.63 42.05 -13.06
N ARG A 185 23.95 40.98 -12.36
CA ARG A 185 24.42 41.03 -10.94
C ARG A 185 25.68 41.91 -10.74
N ARG A 186 26.52 42.04 -11.76
CA ARG A 186 27.81 42.78 -11.70
C ARG A 186 27.72 44.20 -12.21
N ASP A 187 26.55 44.60 -12.75
CA ASP A 187 26.41 45.90 -13.42
C ASP A 187 26.33 47.05 -12.40
N SER A 188 25.72 46.80 -11.21
CA SER A 188 25.65 47.78 -10.15
C SER A 188 25.52 47.17 -8.76
N SER A 189 25.75 48.00 -7.69
CA SER A 189 25.47 47.59 -6.30
C SER A 189 23.99 47.23 -6.09
N GLU A 190 23.07 47.92 -6.75
CA GLU A 190 21.62 47.68 -6.65
C GLU A 190 21.21 46.33 -7.27
N THR A 191 21.73 46.02 -8.45
CA THR A 191 21.48 44.73 -9.10
C THR A 191 22.00 43.54 -8.27
N SER A 192 23.12 43.70 -7.60
CA SER A 192 23.67 42.73 -6.64
C SER A 192 22.78 42.59 -5.41
N LYS A 193 22.23 43.69 -4.86
CA LYS A 193 21.30 43.68 -3.73
C LYS A 193 20.01 42.97 -4.13
N HIS A 194 19.46 43.25 -5.31
CA HIS A 194 18.25 42.59 -5.84
C HIS A 194 18.44 41.08 -6.02
N TYR A 195 19.54 40.64 -6.60
CA TYR A 195 19.87 39.22 -6.74
C TYR A 195 19.93 38.53 -5.36
N ASN A 196 20.57 39.15 -4.37
CA ASN A 196 20.65 38.62 -3.01
C ASN A 196 19.29 38.57 -2.33
N TYR A 197 18.41 39.54 -2.56
CA TYR A 197 17.03 39.54 -2.10
C TYR A 197 16.26 38.34 -2.67
N LEU A 198 16.31 38.12 -3.99
CA LEU A 198 15.68 36.96 -4.63
C LEU A 198 16.21 35.62 -4.08
N CYS A 199 17.51 35.50 -3.82
CA CYS A 199 18.07 34.32 -3.17
C CYS A 199 17.48 34.05 -1.79
N ARG A 200 17.23 35.09 -0.98
CA ARG A 200 16.58 34.96 0.36
C ARG A 200 15.11 34.55 0.20
N GLN A 201 14.36 35.15 -0.72
CA GLN A 201 12.98 34.82 -1.00
C GLN A 201 12.82 33.38 -1.47
N ILE A 202 13.67 32.91 -2.40
CA ILE A 202 13.68 31.53 -2.85
C ILE A 202 13.95 30.56 -1.69
N LYS A 203 14.92 30.85 -0.81
CA LYS A 203 15.17 29.99 0.37
C LYS A 203 13.96 29.91 1.28
N LYS A 204 13.23 31.01 1.50
CA LYS A 204 12.00 31.06 2.30
C LYS A 204 10.87 30.25 1.62
N SER A 205 10.66 30.46 0.34
CA SER A 205 9.62 29.76 -0.44
C SER A 205 9.86 28.27 -0.55
N LEU A 206 11.11 27.84 -0.80
CA LEU A 206 11.48 26.41 -0.79
C LEU A 206 11.25 25.73 0.56
N LYS A 207 11.48 26.46 1.66
CA LYS A 207 11.17 25.94 3.01
C LYS A 207 9.69 25.73 3.19
N SER A 208 8.87 26.73 2.84
CA SER A 208 7.40 26.64 2.91
C SER A 208 6.84 25.51 2.05
N ASP A 209 7.33 25.38 0.82
CA ASP A 209 6.90 24.33 -0.11
C ASP A 209 7.19 22.93 0.42
N LYS A 210 8.38 22.71 1.00
CA LYS A 210 8.72 21.42 1.60
C LYS A 210 7.85 21.09 2.82
N GLU A 211 7.61 22.08 3.68
CA GLU A 211 6.77 21.90 4.85
C GLU A 211 5.33 21.57 4.45
N ARG A 212 4.76 22.31 3.50
CA ARG A 212 3.43 22.05 2.95
C ARG A 212 3.32 20.63 2.39
N TYR A 213 4.26 20.21 1.54
CA TYR A 213 4.28 18.87 0.96
C TYR A 213 4.32 17.75 2.03
N ILE A 214 5.14 17.93 3.07
CA ILE A 214 5.22 16.97 4.16
C ILE A 214 3.91 16.95 4.97
N MET A 215 3.34 18.11 5.23
CA MET A 215 2.07 18.23 5.98
C MET A 215 0.89 17.60 5.22
N GLU A 216 0.79 17.84 3.92
CA GLU A 216 -0.21 17.20 3.06
C GLU A 216 -0.05 15.66 3.04
N ALA A 217 1.19 15.18 2.96
CA ALA A 217 1.48 13.75 3.03
C ALA A 217 1.08 13.15 4.39
N CYS A 218 1.35 13.84 5.50
CA CYS A 218 0.94 13.41 6.84
C CYS A 218 -0.59 13.41 6.98
N HIS A 219 -1.29 14.41 6.46
CA HIS A 219 -2.75 14.46 6.49
C HIS A 219 -3.39 13.30 5.73
N GLY A 220 -2.87 12.98 4.53
CA GLY A 220 -3.32 11.80 3.78
C GLY A 220 -3.12 10.49 4.54
N ILE A 221 -2.01 10.35 5.26
CA ILE A 221 -1.74 9.17 6.11
C ILE A 221 -2.76 9.05 7.23
N GLU A 222 -3.12 10.16 7.90
CA GLU A 222 -4.10 10.10 8.98
C GLU A 222 -5.47 9.61 8.52
N GLN A 223 -5.89 10.02 7.33
CA GLN A 223 -7.11 9.50 6.71
C GLN A 223 -6.98 8.00 6.41
N ASP A 224 -5.83 7.58 5.88
CA ASP A 224 -5.58 6.17 5.58
C ASP A 224 -5.48 5.30 6.84
N ILE A 225 -4.92 5.82 7.95
CA ILE A 225 -4.87 5.11 9.24
C ILE A 225 -6.28 4.94 9.83
N ARG A 226 -7.15 5.94 9.72
CA ARG A 226 -8.55 5.83 10.17
C ARG A 226 -9.32 4.71 9.43
N THR A 227 -8.89 4.40 8.22
CA THR A 227 -9.42 3.29 7.38
C THR A 227 -8.54 2.04 7.39
N ASN A 228 -7.65 1.90 8.38
CA ASN A 228 -6.74 0.75 8.60
C ASN A 228 -5.76 0.47 7.44
N LYS A 229 -5.42 1.47 6.62
CA LYS A 229 -4.55 1.34 5.43
C LYS A 229 -3.09 1.68 5.73
N ILE A 230 -2.40 0.89 6.51
CA ILE A 230 -1.02 1.14 6.94
C ILE A 230 0.02 1.10 5.80
N ARG A 231 -0.30 0.47 4.67
CA ARG A 231 0.61 0.43 3.51
C ARG A 231 0.97 1.82 2.97
N SER A 232 0.09 2.80 3.11
CA SER A 232 0.33 4.18 2.70
C SER A 232 1.47 4.85 3.48
N VAL A 233 1.60 4.53 4.76
CA VAL A 233 2.69 5.02 5.63
C VAL A 233 4.05 4.67 5.03
N TYR A 234 4.26 3.40 4.66
CA TYR A 234 5.52 2.95 4.06
C TYR A 234 5.77 3.54 2.66
N LYS A 235 4.71 3.83 1.91
CA LYS A 235 4.81 4.53 0.62
C LYS A 235 5.35 5.94 0.82
N VAL A 236 4.76 6.70 1.74
CA VAL A 236 5.19 8.08 2.04
C VAL A 236 6.60 8.11 2.65
N ILE A 237 6.95 7.16 3.53
CA ILE A 237 8.33 7.04 4.03
C ILE A 237 9.30 6.90 2.85
N ARG A 238 9.00 6.05 1.86
CA ARG A 238 9.86 5.85 0.69
C ARG A 238 9.96 7.11 -0.17
N GLU A 239 8.86 7.81 -0.37
CA GLU A 239 8.82 9.07 -1.13
C GLU A 239 9.63 10.17 -0.43
N LEU A 240 9.53 10.29 0.89
CA LEU A 240 10.26 11.30 1.68
C LEU A 240 11.75 10.98 1.84
N THR A 241 12.14 9.72 1.78
CA THR A 241 13.55 9.30 1.91
C THR A 241 14.30 9.30 0.59
N GLU A 242 13.60 9.48 -0.54
CA GLU A 242 14.19 9.40 -1.90
C GLU A 242 14.96 8.09 -2.12
N ASP A 243 14.49 6.99 -1.54
CA ASP A 243 15.09 5.68 -1.76
C ASP A 243 14.88 5.27 -3.22
N TYR A 244 15.86 5.59 -4.07
CA TYR A 244 15.89 5.17 -5.47
C TYR A 244 16.07 3.64 -5.50
N ALA A 245 15.00 2.92 -5.82
CA ALA A 245 15.10 1.52 -6.17
C ALA A 245 15.46 1.44 -7.68
N PRO A 246 16.66 1.00 -8.05
CA PRO A 246 17.01 0.82 -9.45
C PRO A 246 16.00 -0.14 -10.09
N LYS A 247 15.48 0.23 -11.27
CA LYS A 247 14.63 -0.66 -12.06
C LYS A 247 15.48 -1.87 -12.47
N VAL A 248 15.01 -3.04 -12.11
CA VAL A 248 15.70 -4.28 -12.50
C VAL A 248 15.32 -4.59 -13.94
N ASN A 249 16.25 -4.38 -14.84
CA ASN A 249 16.10 -4.68 -16.27
C ASN A 249 16.60 -6.10 -16.62
N THR A 250 16.86 -6.92 -15.62
CA THR A 250 17.45 -8.26 -15.76
C THR A 250 16.59 -9.24 -14.96
N VAL A 251 16.34 -10.40 -15.52
CA VAL A 251 15.61 -11.50 -14.84
C VAL A 251 16.31 -12.83 -15.09
N LYS A 252 16.01 -13.83 -14.29
CA LYS A 252 16.43 -15.21 -14.50
C LYS A 252 15.44 -15.94 -15.43
N ASP A 253 15.96 -16.78 -16.31
CA ASP A 253 15.15 -17.77 -17.02
C ASP A 253 14.72 -18.92 -16.09
N LYS A 254 14.02 -19.92 -16.65
CA LYS A 254 13.56 -21.10 -15.89
C LYS A 254 14.73 -21.91 -15.30
N ASN A 255 15.92 -21.84 -15.92
CA ASN A 255 17.13 -22.57 -15.52
C ASN A 255 18.05 -21.73 -14.60
N GLY A 256 17.63 -20.53 -14.17
CA GLY A 256 18.40 -19.64 -13.30
C GLY A 256 19.45 -18.79 -14.02
N LYS A 257 19.57 -18.85 -15.34
CA LYS A 257 20.51 -18.03 -16.15
C LYS A 257 19.99 -16.59 -16.28
N LEU A 258 20.88 -15.62 -16.19
CA LEU A 258 20.55 -14.19 -16.28
C LEU A 258 20.26 -13.76 -17.73
N ILE A 259 19.07 -13.18 -17.93
CA ILE A 259 18.61 -12.55 -19.16
C ILE A 259 18.74 -11.03 -19.02
N LYS A 260 19.45 -10.39 -19.96
CA LYS A 260 19.68 -8.92 -19.98
C LYS A 260 19.06 -8.22 -21.19
N ASP A 261 18.79 -8.97 -22.26
CA ASP A 261 18.17 -8.41 -23.46
C ASP A 261 16.71 -8.05 -23.20
N GLU A 262 16.30 -6.83 -23.59
CA GLU A 262 14.96 -6.30 -23.30
C GLU A 262 13.85 -7.15 -23.94
N LYS A 263 14.07 -7.67 -25.15
CA LYS A 263 13.09 -8.50 -25.85
C LYS A 263 12.87 -9.82 -25.12
N THR A 264 13.95 -10.50 -24.77
CA THR A 264 13.94 -11.78 -24.06
C THR A 264 13.39 -11.62 -22.63
N VAL A 265 13.70 -10.52 -21.94
CA VAL A 265 13.11 -10.20 -20.62
C VAL A 265 11.60 -10.06 -20.72
N LYS A 266 11.07 -9.41 -21.76
CA LYS A 266 9.62 -9.30 -21.99
C LYS A 266 8.99 -10.66 -22.24
N THR A 267 9.61 -11.49 -23.11
CA THR A 267 9.13 -12.85 -23.38
C THR A 267 9.08 -13.66 -22.09
N ARG A 268 10.13 -13.60 -21.24
CA ARG A 268 10.16 -14.30 -19.95
C ARG A 268 9.05 -13.86 -18.99
N TRP A 269 8.75 -12.57 -18.92
CA TRP A 269 7.63 -12.06 -18.12
C TRP A 269 6.27 -12.52 -18.66
N LYS A 270 6.10 -12.55 -20.00
CA LYS A 270 4.89 -13.09 -20.62
C LYS A 270 4.72 -14.55 -20.25
N GLU A 271 5.71 -15.38 -20.52
CA GLU A 271 5.72 -16.82 -20.21
C GLU A 271 5.36 -17.10 -18.74
N TYR A 272 5.95 -16.33 -17.81
CA TYR A 272 5.70 -16.51 -16.40
C TYR A 272 4.24 -16.27 -16.01
N PHE A 273 3.63 -15.18 -16.49
CA PHE A 273 2.24 -14.89 -16.17
C PHE A 273 1.25 -15.71 -16.98
N GLU A 274 1.59 -16.06 -18.22
CA GLU A 274 0.79 -16.93 -19.06
C GLU A 274 0.70 -18.35 -18.46
N GLU A 275 1.81 -18.91 -18.00
CA GLU A 275 1.82 -20.16 -17.24
C GLU A 275 1.02 -20.05 -15.93
N LEU A 276 1.17 -18.95 -15.22
CA LEU A 276 0.49 -18.73 -13.95
C LEU A 276 -1.04 -18.74 -14.08
N TYR A 277 -1.58 -18.12 -15.15
CA TYR A 277 -3.01 -17.93 -15.34
C TYR A 277 -3.64 -19.00 -16.25
N ASN A 278 -2.85 -19.93 -16.77
CA ASN A 278 -3.33 -21.02 -17.63
C ASN A 278 -2.85 -22.39 -17.15
N ASP A 279 -2.23 -22.47 -15.93
CA ASP A 279 -1.88 -23.76 -15.34
C ASP A 279 -3.18 -24.52 -14.99
N PRO A 280 -3.44 -25.66 -15.61
CA PRO A 280 -4.62 -26.44 -15.31
C PRO A 280 -4.45 -27.12 -13.95
N ASN A 281 -4.87 -26.44 -12.89
CA ASN A 281 -5.05 -27.11 -11.61
C ASN A 281 -6.13 -28.18 -11.80
N PRO A 282 -5.84 -29.44 -11.49
CA PRO A 282 -6.85 -30.47 -11.55
C PRO A 282 -8.00 -30.09 -10.61
N VAL A 283 -9.19 -30.01 -11.16
CA VAL A 283 -10.43 -29.76 -10.42
C VAL A 283 -11.30 -31.00 -10.49
N ASN A 284 -12.03 -31.27 -9.44
CA ASN A 284 -13.01 -32.35 -9.42
C ASN A 284 -14.42 -31.74 -9.48
N GLU A 285 -15.03 -31.79 -10.66
CA GLU A 285 -16.38 -31.23 -10.86
C GLU A 285 -17.43 -31.92 -10.00
N SER A 286 -17.23 -33.18 -9.59
CA SER A 286 -18.21 -33.90 -8.76
C SER A 286 -18.43 -33.24 -7.38
N ILE A 287 -17.45 -32.47 -6.87
CA ILE A 287 -17.61 -31.73 -5.60
C ILE A 287 -18.74 -30.69 -5.67
N LEU A 288 -19.03 -30.18 -6.87
CA LEU A 288 -20.15 -29.26 -7.08
C LEU A 288 -21.52 -29.95 -6.94
N ASN A 289 -21.59 -31.27 -7.13
CA ASN A 289 -22.80 -32.05 -6.93
C ASN A 289 -23.11 -32.27 -5.44
N GLU A 290 -22.10 -32.13 -4.56
CA GLU A 290 -22.30 -32.18 -3.11
C GLU A 290 -22.95 -30.88 -2.59
N LEU A 291 -22.95 -29.82 -3.42
CA LEU A 291 -23.62 -28.57 -3.10
C LEU A 291 -25.14 -28.72 -3.32
N HIS A 292 -25.89 -28.84 -2.24
CA HIS A 292 -27.35 -28.84 -2.32
C HIS A 292 -27.83 -27.43 -2.73
N PRO A 293 -28.68 -27.31 -3.78
CA PRO A 293 -29.21 -26.02 -4.16
C PRO A 293 -29.94 -25.38 -2.99
N SER A 294 -29.69 -24.11 -2.77
CA SER A 294 -30.43 -23.38 -1.76
C SER A 294 -31.90 -23.32 -2.20
N ASN A 295 -32.84 -23.79 -1.36
CA ASN A 295 -34.28 -23.73 -1.60
C ASN A 295 -34.86 -22.30 -1.63
N ARG A 296 -34.02 -21.28 -1.75
CA ARG A 296 -34.44 -19.89 -1.83
C ARG A 296 -34.62 -19.51 -3.28
N GLU A 297 -35.87 -19.42 -3.70
CA GLU A 297 -36.23 -18.86 -5.00
C GLU A 297 -35.68 -17.44 -5.11
N THR A 298 -34.77 -17.21 -6.06
CA THR A 298 -34.29 -15.89 -6.44
C THR A 298 -35.24 -15.32 -7.51
N SER A 299 -36.46 -15.00 -7.10
CA SER A 299 -37.54 -14.60 -8.03
C SER A 299 -37.63 -13.09 -8.26
N GLU A 300 -36.74 -12.28 -7.67
CA GLU A 300 -36.73 -10.85 -7.92
C GLU A 300 -35.85 -10.52 -9.13
N GLU A 301 -36.43 -9.90 -10.13
CA GLU A 301 -35.69 -9.28 -11.21
C GLU A 301 -34.82 -8.16 -10.64
N GLU A 302 -33.53 -8.25 -10.92
CA GLU A 302 -32.60 -7.19 -10.50
C GLU A 302 -32.93 -5.86 -11.20
N PRO A 303 -33.06 -4.76 -10.46
CA PRO A 303 -33.46 -3.48 -11.02
C PRO A 303 -32.41 -2.93 -12.01
N PRO A 304 -32.82 -2.05 -12.94
CA PRO A 304 -31.91 -1.35 -13.82
C PRO A 304 -30.85 -0.55 -13.04
N ILE A 305 -29.77 -0.18 -13.70
CA ILE A 305 -28.73 0.66 -13.09
C ILE A 305 -29.29 2.07 -12.84
N LEU A 306 -29.17 2.57 -11.62
CA LEU A 306 -29.64 3.90 -11.24
C LEU A 306 -28.53 4.94 -11.43
N LEU A 307 -28.92 6.16 -11.82
CA LEU A 307 -28.00 7.27 -11.97
C LEU A 307 -27.24 7.58 -10.66
N ASP A 308 -27.93 7.49 -9.52
CA ASP A 308 -27.33 7.70 -8.19
C ASP A 308 -26.24 6.67 -7.88
N GLU A 309 -26.40 5.42 -8.31
CA GLU A 309 -25.36 4.40 -8.15
C GLU A 309 -24.09 4.78 -8.92
N VAL A 310 -24.26 5.32 -10.15
CA VAL A 310 -23.13 5.77 -11.00
C VAL A 310 -22.45 6.97 -10.34
N GLN A 311 -23.20 7.98 -9.91
CA GLN A 311 -22.65 9.18 -9.23
C GLN A 311 -21.91 8.80 -7.95
N ASN A 312 -22.48 7.93 -7.13
CA ASN A 312 -21.85 7.42 -5.92
C ASN A 312 -20.56 6.64 -6.23
N ALA A 313 -20.54 5.84 -7.29
CA ALA A 313 -19.35 5.11 -7.71
C ALA A 313 -18.23 6.07 -8.16
N ILE A 314 -18.56 7.10 -8.93
CA ILE A 314 -17.63 8.14 -9.37
C ILE A 314 -17.03 8.88 -8.17
N GLY A 315 -17.84 9.28 -7.20
CA GLY A 315 -17.38 9.95 -5.97
C GLY A 315 -16.39 9.13 -5.14
N ARG A 316 -16.46 7.80 -5.25
CA ARG A 316 -15.55 6.87 -4.55
C ARG A 316 -14.24 6.59 -5.29
N LEU A 317 -14.06 7.04 -6.55
CA LEU A 317 -12.82 6.88 -7.29
C LEU A 317 -11.65 7.55 -6.56
N LYS A 318 -10.50 6.89 -6.60
CA LYS A 318 -9.28 7.42 -5.99
C LYS A 318 -8.37 8.02 -7.04
N ASN A 319 -8.00 9.27 -6.83
CA ASN A 319 -7.06 10.00 -7.65
C ASN A 319 -5.66 9.37 -7.67
N ARG A 320 -4.84 9.74 -8.66
CA ARG A 320 -3.44 9.31 -8.82
C ARG A 320 -3.29 7.79 -8.98
N LYS A 321 -4.28 7.12 -9.58
CA LYS A 321 -4.19 5.73 -9.96
C LYS A 321 -3.83 5.60 -11.44
N ALA A 322 -3.07 4.54 -11.75
CA ALA A 322 -2.73 4.26 -13.15
C ALA A 322 -3.97 3.80 -13.92
N PRO A 323 -4.20 4.33 -15.13
CA PRO A 323 -5.30 3.90 -15.99
C PRO A 323 -5.08 2.52 -16.58
N GLY A 324 -6.14 1.95 -17.16
CA GLY A 324 -6.15 0.72 -17.94
C GLY A 324 -5.57 0.89 -19.35
N VAL A 325 -6.06 0.07 -20.28
CA VAL A 325 -5.68 0.11 -21.70
C VAL A 325 -6.20 1.34 -22.41
N ASP A 326 -7.35 1.85 -21.96
CA ASP A 326 -8.02 3.06 -22.44
C ASP A 326 -7.26 4.35 -22.14
N ASN A 327 -6.30 4.34 -21.22
CA ASN A 327 -5.57 5.51 -20.73
C ASN A 327 -6.43 6.62 -20.11
N ILE A 328 -7.71 6.38 -19.80
CA ILE A 328 -8.58 7.34 -19.10
C ILE A 328 -8.27 7.28 -17.60
N THR A 329 -7.98 8.42 -16.99
CA THR A 329 -7.66 8.54 -15.57
C THR A 329 -8.91 8.70 -14.71
N ALA A 330 -8.81 8.44 -13.42
CA ALA A 330 -9.90 8.67 -12.47
C ALA A 330 -10.25 10.16 -12.36
N GLU A 331 -9.24 11.03 -12.49
CA GLU A 331 -9.39 12.48 -12.45
C GLU A 331 -10.20 13.01 -13.65
N GLU A 332 -9.98 12.44 -14.85
CA GLU A 332 -10.76 12.78 -16.05
C GLU A 332 -12.23 12.41 -15.89
N LEU A 333 -12.50 11.19 -15.39
CA LEU A 333 -13.87 10.76 -15.11
C LEU A 333 -14.57 11.66 -14.08
N GLN A 334 -13.90 11.95 -12.95
CA GLN A 334 -14.46 12.81 -11.92
C GLN A 334 -14.68 14.24 -12.37
N ALA A 335 -13.79 14.80 -13.21
CA ALA A 335 -13.93 16.14 -13.72
C ALA A 335 -15.07 16.23 -14.74
N GLY A 336 -15.21 15.23 -15.62
CA GLY A 336 -16.22 15.24 -16.70
C GLY A 336 -17.64 14.95 -16.22
N THR A 337 -17.82 14.31 -15.07
CA THR A 337 -19.12 13.78 -14.64
C THR A 337 -19.87 14.67 -13.65
N GLN A 338 -19.37 15.86 -13.32
CA GLN A 338 -20.01 16.74 -12.35
C GLN A 338 -21.32 17.39 -12.85
N ILE A 339 -21.55 17.44 -14.16
CA ILE A 339 -22.74 18.09 -14.75
C ILE A 339 -23.57 17.11 -15.61
N LEU A 340 -23.01 16.50 -16.64
CA LEU A 340 -23.73 15.64 -17.60
C LEU A 340 -23.02 14.31 -17.92
N GLY A 341 -21.74 14.17 -17.59
CA GLY A 341 -20.99 12.97 -17.90
C GLY A 341 -21.43 11.74 -17.10
N ALA A 342 -22.18 11.91 -16.01
CA ALA A 342 -22.80 10.78 -15.32
C ALA A 342 -23.86 10.11 -16.19
N ASP A 343 -24.63 10.88 -16.98
CA ASP A 343 -25.67 10.36 -17.88
C ASP A 343 -25.07 9.52 -19.02
N ILE A 344 -23.92 9.94 -19.56
CA ILE A 344 -23.18 9.18 -20.59
C ILE A 344 -22.81 7.81 -20.04
N LEU A 345 -22.21 7.79 -18.85
CA LEU A 345 -21.82 6.53 -18.22
C LEU A 345 -23.02 5.72 -17.76
N HIS A 346 -24.09 6.34 -17.30
CA HIS A 346 -25.32 5.68 -16.91
C HIS A 346 -25.95 4.94 -18.10
N LYS A 347 -26.11 5.61 -19.26
CA LYS A 347 -26.64 4.96 -20.47
C LYS A 347 -25.75 3.81 -20.93
N LEU A 348 -24.42 4.01 -20.96
CA LEU A 348 -23.50 2.93 -21.32
C LEU A 348 -23.60 1.75 -20.32
N PHE A 349 -23.69 2.02 -19.04
CA PHE A 349 -23.80 0.97 -18.03
C PHE A 349 -25.14 0.26 -18.09
N GLN A 350 -26.22 0.97 -18.44
CA GLN A 350 -27.50 0.36 -18.68
C GLN A 350 -27.46 -0.58 -19.91
N ASP A 351 -26.81 -0.16 -21.00
CA ASP A 351 -26.63 -1.02 -22.17
C ASP A 351 -25.81 -2.28 -21.86
N VAL A 352 -24.72 -2.14 -21.06
CA VAL A 352 -23.93 -3.30 -20.59
C VAL A 352 -24.78 -4.22 -19.70
N TRP A 353 -25.65 -3.63 -18.87
CA TRP A 353 -26.53 -4.35 -17.97
C TRP A 353 -27.63 -5.15 -18.73
N ASP A 354 -28.18 -4.54 -19.77
CA ASP A 354 -29.26 -5.14 -20.55
C ASP A 354 -28.74 -6.18 -21.55
N ALA A 355 -27.63 -5.91 -22.22
CA ALA A 355 -27.00 -6.82 -23.14
C ALA A 355 -26.22 -7.95 -22.47
N GLU A 356 -25.88 -7.80 -21.17
CA GLU A 356 -24.98 -8.69 -20.42
C GLU A 356 -23.59 -8.87 -21.09
N GLU A 357 -23.18 -7.91 -21.92
CA GLU A 357 -21.92 -7.92 -22.67
C GLU A 357 -21.00 -6.78 -22.27
N PHE A 358 -19.70 -7.05 -22.25
CA PHE A 358 -18.70 -6.06 -21.96
C PHE A 358 -17.95 -5.59 -23.20
N PRO A 359 -17.58 -4.28 -23.25
CA PRO A 359 -16.65 -3.80 -24.25
C PRO A 359 -15.33 -4.58 -24.21
N PRO A 360 -14.69 -4.83 -25.37
CA PRO A 360 -13.45 -5.62 -25.42
C PRO A 360 -12.32 -5.08 -24.56
N ASP A 361 -12.20 -3.74 -24.39
CA ASP A 361 -11.18 -3.13 -23.53
C ASP A 361 -11.40 -3.41 -22.04
N TRP A 362 -12.63 -3.69 -21.60
CA TRP A 362 -12.92 -3.99 -20.20
C TRP A 362 -12.54 -5.42 -19.80
N ARG A 363 -12.41 -6.31 -20.78
CA ARG A 363 -11.89 -7.68 -20.62
C ARG A 363 -10.36 -7.74 -20.69
N LYS A 364 -9.68 -6.61 -20.97
CA LYS A 364 -8.22 -6.50 -21.05
C LYS A 364 -7.59 -5.98 -19.77
N ALA A 365 -6.50 -6.62 -19.34
CA ALA A 365 -5.77 -6.24 -18.15
C ALA A 365 -4.27 -6.01 -18.44
N ILE A 366 -3.70 -4.92 -17.99
CA ILE A 366 -2.25 -4.71 -18.03
C ILE A 366 -1.66 -5.11 -16.69
N ILE A 367 -0.91 -6.20 -16.66
CA ILE A 367 -0.24 -6.70 -15.46
C ILE A 367 1.04 -5.92 -15.20
N VAL A 368 1.18 -5.38 -14.00
CA VAL A 368 2.40 -4.74 -13.51
C VAL A 368 3.05 -5.63 -12.46
N PRO A 369 4.25 -6.19 -12.72
CA PRO A 369 4.98 -6.98 -11.74
C PRO A 369 5.47 -6.09 -10.58
N ILE A 370 5.05 -6.40 -9.35
CA ILE A 370 5.50 -5.72 -8.13
C ILE A 370 6.33 -6.68 -7.29
N PHE A 371 7.58 -6.29 -7.00
CA PHE A 371 8.49 -7.07 -6.18
C PHE A 371 7.94 -7.26 -4.76
N LYS A 372 7.92 -8.49 -4.29
CA LYS A 372 7.43 -8.88 -2.95
C LYS A 372 8.57 -9.02 -1.94
N LYS A 373 9.47 -9.96 -2.15
CA LYS A 373 10.60 -10.29 -1.25
C LYS A 373 11.59 -11.25 -1.90
N LYS A 374 12.70 -11.52 -1.25
CA LYS A 374 13.79 -12.44 -1.70
C LYS A 374 14.60 -11.89 -2.88
N ASP A 375 14.84 -12.69 -3.92
CA ASP A 375 15.64 -12.32 -5.09
C ASP A 375 14.83 -11.51 -6.10
N LYS A 376 15.31 -10.31 -6.46
CA LYS A 376 14.68 -9.43 -7.46
C LYS A 376 14.81 -9.95 -8.90
N LEU A 377 15.70 -10.91 -9.14
CA LEU A 377 15.92 -11.47 -10.46
C LEU A 377 14.98 -12.63 -10.79
N ASP A 378 14.31 -13.19 -9.80
CA ASP A 378 13.38 -14.30 -9.96
C ASP A 378 11.93 -13.79 -10.07
N CYS A 379 11.25 -14.12 -11.16
CA CYS A 379 9.86 -13.74 -11.44
C CYS A 379 8.88 -14.24 -10.37
N ASN A 380 9.15 -15.39 -9.72
CA ASN A 380 8.32 -15.95 -8.64
C ASN A 380 8.23 -15.04 -7.41
N ASN A 381 9.17 -14.12 -7.24
CA ASN A 381 9.19 -13.18 -6.12
C ASN A 381 8.40 -11.89 -6.40
N TYR A 382 7.61 -11.88 -7.47
CA TYR A 382 6.75 -10.77 -7.85
C TYR A 382 5.27 -11.13 -7.74
N ARG A 383 4.45 -10.12 -7.55
CA ARG A 383 2.98 -10.19 -7.62
C ARG A 383 2.52 -9.37 -8.82
N GLY A 384 1.64 -9.91 -9.66
CA GLY A 384 0.99 -9.18 -10.73
C GLY A 384 -0.13 -8.30 -10.17
N ILE A 385 -0.17 -7.02 -10.55
CA ILE A 385 -1.34 -6.17 -10.32
C ILE A 385 -1.92 -5.81 -11.67
N SER A 386 -3.19 -6.14 -11.87
CA SER A 386 -3.94 -5.87 -13.10
C SER A 386 -4.43 -4.42 -13.10
N LEU A 387 -4.03 -3.66 -14.10
CA LEU A 387 -4.57 -2.33 -14.38
C LEU A 387 -5.74 -2.51 -15.34
N LEU A 388 -6.94 -2.21 -14.86
CA LEU A 388 -8.21 -2.28 -15.59
C LEU A 388 -8.68 -0.87 -15.90
N CYS A 389 -9.52 -0.71 -16.93
CA CYS A 389 -10.21 0.52 -17.26
C CYS A 389 -10.96 1.07 -16.04
N HIS A 390 -10.90 2.38 -15.82
CA HIS A 390 -11.59 2.99 -14.68
C HIS A 390 -13.11 2.92 -14.84
N CYS A 391 -13.66 3.02 -16.07
CA CYS A 391 -15.08 2.85 -16.35
C CYS A 391 -15.56 1.42 -15.98
N SER A 392 -14.79 0.38 -16.35
CA SER A 392 -15.08 -0.98 -15.89
C SER A 392 -15.11 -1.08 -14.37
N LYS A 393 -14.16 -0.46 -13.67
CA LYS A 393 -14.14 -0.45 -12.19
C LYS A 393 -15.35 0.26 -11.58
N LEU A 394 -15.88 1.30 -12.23
CA LEU A 394 -17.11 1.97 -11.79
C LEU A 394 -18.30 1.02 -11.85
N PHE A 395 -18.52 0.39 -12.99
CA PHE A 395 -19.59 -0.60 -13.17
C PHE A 395 -19.48 -1.74 -12.16
N LEU A 396 -18.27 -2.32 -12.02
CA LEU A 396 -18.01 -3.37 -11.04
C LEU A 396 -18.15 -2.92 -9.58
N SER A 397 -17.99 -1.63 -9.29
CA SER A 397 -18.26 -1.06 -7.97
C SER A 397 -19.76 -0.99 -7.66
N ILE A 398 -20.60 -0.77 -8.69
CA ILE A 398 -22.05 -0.83 -8.56
C ILE A 398 -22.47 -2.28 -8.27
N LEU A 399 -22.00 -3.25 -9.07
CA LEU A 399 -22.28 -4.66 -8.82
C LEU A 399 -21.85 -5.10 -7.42
N LEU A 400 -20.67 -4.65 -6.96
CA LEU A 400 -20.18 -4.93 -5.61
C LEU A 400 -21.17 -4.44 -4.53
N GLN A 401 -21.76 -3.26 -4.70
CA GLN A 401 -22.72 -2.76 -3.71
C GLN A 401 -24.00 -3.58 -3.70
N ARG A 402 -24.47 -4.03 -4.88
CA ARG A 402 -25.68 -4.87 -5.02
C ARG A 402 -25.51 -6.22 -4.34
N ILE A 403 -24.38 -6.92 -4.58
CA ILE A 403 -24.14 -8.23 -3.98
C ILE A 403 -23.74 -8.18 -2.50
N ARG A 404 -23.34 -7.01 -2.00
CA ARG A 404 -22.71 -6.87 -0.69
C ARG A 404 -23.57 -7.35 0.46
N ARG A 405 -24.85 -6.96 0.48
CA ARG A 405 -25.78 -7.36 1.55
C ARG A 405 -25.88 -8.88 1.62
N ARG A 406 -26.11 -9.51 0.48
CA ARG A 406 -26.19 -10.97 0.37
C ARG A 406 -24.90 -11.64 0.82
N THR A 407 -23.75 -11.09 0.40
CA THR A 407 -22.44 -11.62 0.81
C THR A 407 -22.24 -11.54 2.32
N ASP A 408 -22.63 -10.44 2.96
CA ASP A 408 -22.48 -10.27 4.43
C ASP A 408 -23.39 -11.23 5.21
N GLU A 409 -24.53 -11.66 4.64
CA GLU A 409 -25.44 -12.69 5.20
C GLU A 409 -24.88 -14.10 5.07
N ILE A 410 -24.19 -14.40 3.97
CA ILE A 410 -23.66 -15.74 3.64
C ILE A 410 -22.35 -16.03 4.36
N LEU A 411 -21.42 -15.06 4.38
CA LEU A 411 -20.11 -15.28 4.93
C LEU A 411 -20.16 -15.54 6.45
N ALA A 412 -19.56 -16.62 6.89
CA ALA A 412 -19.44 -16.99 8.30
C ALA A 412 -18.77 -15.88 9.11
N GLU A 413 -19.04 -15.85 10.43
CA GLU A 413 -18.46 -14.84 11.34
C GLU A 413 -16.93 -14.95 11.41
N GLU A 414 -16.39 -16.10 11.17
CA GLU A 414 -14.97 -16.43 11.13
C GLU A 414 -14.23 -15.68 10.00
N GLN A 415 -14.92 -15.35 8.88
CA GLN A 415 -14.34 -14.56 7.78
C GLN A 415 -14.48 -13.07 8.04
N ALA A 416 -13.35 -12.41 8.31
CA ALA A 416 -13.28 -10.96 8.52
C ALA A 416 -12.70 -10.19 7.31
N GLY A 417 -12.11 -10.89 6.34
CA GLY A 417 -11.48 -10.25 5.18
C GLY A 417 -12.48 -9.54 4.29
N PHE A 418 -12.16 -8.30 3.89
CA PHE A 418 -12.92 -7.47 2.95
C PHE A 418 -14.37 -7.14 3.32
N ARG A 419 -14.78 -7.48 4.54
CA ARG A 419 -16.12 -7.17 5.10
C ARG A 419 -16.13 -5.82 5.80
N HIS A 420 -17.29 -5.16 5.79
CA HIS A 420 -17.48 -3.90 6.51
C HIS A 420 -17.53 -4.15 8.03
N GLY A 421 -16.94 -3.24 8.80
CA GLY A 421 -16.96 -3.35 10.27
C GLY A 421 -16.14 -4.52 10.83
N ARG A 422 -15.28 -5.15 10.03
CA ARG A 422 -14.35 -6.20 10.43
C ARG A 422 -12.91 -5.70 10.25
N SER A 423 -12.00 -6.17 11.06
CA SER A 423 -10.60 -5.76 11.01
C SER A 423 -9.62 -6.89 11.30
N THR A 424 -8.36 -6.70 10.88
CA THR A 424 -7.27 -7.60 11.27
C THR A 424 -7.06 -7.64 12.78
N ILE A 425 -7.38 -6.51 13.46
CA ILE A 425 -7.27 -6.41 14.92
C ILE A 425 -8.25 -7.34 15.61
N ASP A 426 -9.47 -7.47 15.07
CA ASP A 426 -10.51 -8.36 15.62
C ASP A 426 -10.03 -9.81 15.61
N GLN A 427 -9.43 -10.27 14.53
CA GLN A 427 -8.90 -11.64 14.41
C GLN A 427 -7.71 -11.88 15.33
N ILE A 428 -6.75 -10.94 15.37
CA ILE A 428 -5.59 -11.04 16.29
C ILE A 428 -6.07 -11.04 17.75
N PHE A 429 -7.02 -10.18 18.09
CA PHE A 429 -7.58 -10.08 19.43
C PHE A 429 -8.30 -11.38 19.83
N THR A 430 -9.16 -11.88 18.95
CA THR A 430 -9.91 -13.13 19.19
C THR A 430 -8.94 -14.29 19.46
N LEU A 431 -7.93 -14.47 18.60
CA LEU A 431 -6.92 -15.52 18.80
C LEU A 431 -6.18 -15.36 20.14
N ARG A 432 -5.77 -14.14 20.49
CA ARG A 432 -5.10 -13.86 21.76
C ARG A 432 -5.99 -14.12 22.97
N GLN A 433 -7.28 -13.77 22.90
CA GLN A 433 -8.20 -14.00 23.99
C GLN A 433 -8.52 -15.48 24.18
N ILE A 434 -8.70 -16.24 23.10
CA ILE A 434 -8.85 -17.70 23.16
C ILE A 434 -7.60 -18.32 23.81
N ALA A 435 -6.40 -17.96 23.31
CA ALA A 435 -5.15 -18.47 23.87
C ALA A 435 -4.96 -18.11 25.36
N GLU A 436 -5.27 -16.87 25.75
CA GLU A 436 -5.20 -16.40 27.15
C GLU A 436 -6.08 -17.25 28.05
N LYS A 437 -7.33 -17.56 27.61
CA LYS A 437 -8.30 -18.37 28.38
C LYS A 437 -7.86 -19.84 28.49
N TYR A 438 -7.42 -20.46 27.39
CA TYR A 438 -6.93 -21.84 27.39
C TYR A 438 -5.75 -22.01 28.36
N MET A 439 -4.79 -21.07 28.28
CA MET A 439 -3.64 -21.09 29.21
C MET A 439 -4.02 -20.82 30.66
N GLU A 440 -5.03 -19.97 30.93
CA GLU A 440 -5.53 -19.72 32.29
C GLU A 440 -6.07 -21.01 32.93
N HIS A 441 -6.70 -21.85 32.11
CA HIS A 441 -7.26 -23.15 32.54
C HIS A 441 -6.30 -24.33 32.34
N ASN A 442 -5.01 -24.05 32.12
CA ASN A 442 -3.95 -25.04 31.94
C ASN A 442 -4.22 -26.03 30.78
N GLN A 443 -4.89 -25.52 29.74
CA GLN A 443 -5.17 -26.27 28.52
C GLN A 443 -4.20 -25.84 27.41
N GLN A 444 -3.98 -26.73 26.46
CA GLN A 444 -3.20 -26.46 25.26
C GLN A 444 -4.13 -26.05 24.12
N LEU A 445 -3.67 -25.11 23.30
CA LEU A 445 -4.34 -24.71 22.10
C LEU A 445 -3.41 -25.01 20.91
N TYR A 446 -3.90 -25.75 19.94
CA TYR A 446 -3.18 -26.12 18.73
C TYR A 446 -3.66 -25.27 17.58
N VAL A 447 -2.72 -24.64 16.90
CA VAL A 447 -3.03 -23.70 15.80
C VAL A 447 -2.23 -24.07 14.56
N CYS A 448 -2.88 -24.09 13.39
CA CYS A 448 -2.21 -24.17 12.11
C CYS A 448 -2.53 -22.92 11.28
N TYR A 449 -1.50 -22.23 10.83
CA TYR A 449 -1.61 -21.07 9.94
C TYR A 449 -1.46 -21.54 8.49
N VAL A 450 -2.57 -21.56 7.77
CA VAL A 450 -2.62 -22.04 6.38
C VAL A 450 -2.35 -20.90 5.39
N ASP A 451 -1.38 -21.09 4.48
CA ASP A 451 -1.07 -20.21 3.35
C ASP A 451 -1.40 -20.93 2.04
N PHE A 452 -2.10 -20.29 1.13
CA PHE A 452 -2.35 -20.84 -0.20
C PHE A 452 -1.34 -20.34 -1.22
N ARG A 453 -1.01 -21.20 -2.21
CA ARG A 453 -0.17 -20.79 -3.34
C ARG A 453 -0.98 -19.91 -4.28
N LYS A 454 -0.65 -18.60 -4.34
CA LYS A 454 -1.24 -17.68 -5.31
C LYS A 454 -2.77 -17.70 -5.32
N ALA A 455 -3.39 -17.70 -4.15
CA ALA A 455 -4.82 -17.90 -3.92
C ALA A 455 -5.75 -17.20 -4.92
N PHE A 456 -5.55 -15.89 -5.16
CA PHE A 456 -6.36 -15.12 -6.11
C PHE A 456 -6.14 -15.52 -7.58
N ASP A 457 -4.94 -16.01 -7.92
CA ASP A 457 -4.54 -16.33 -9.28
C ASP A 457 -4.95 -17.77 -9.69
N SER A 458 -5.40 -18.59 -8.70
CA SER A 458 -5.75 -20.01 -8.92
C SER A 458 -7.24 -20.34 -8.84
N ILE A 459 -8.12 -19.34 -8.65
CA ILE A 459 -9.57 -19.57 -8.55
C ILE A 459 -10.10 -20.24 -9.82
N TRP A 460 -10.79 -21.34 -9.65
CA TRP A 460 -11.52 -22.02 -10.71
C TRP A 460 -12.80 -21.24 -11.04
N ARG A 461 -12.81 -20.53 -12.17
CA ARG A 461 -13.90 -19.59 -12.54
C ARG A 461 -15.25 -20.29 -12.69
N ARG A 462 -15.31 -21.43 -13.42
CA ARG A 462 -16.55 -22.18 -13.58
C ARG A 462 -17.13 -22.62 -12.24
N GLY A 463 -16.27 -23.14 -11.36
CA GLY A 463 -16.67 -23.48 -9.99
C GLY A 463 -17.16 -22.27 -9.18
N LEU A 464 -16.54 -21.11 -9.35
CA LEU A 464 -16.98 -19.87 -8.70
C LEU A 464 -18.41 -19.49 -9.10
N TRP A 465 -18.74 -19.56 -10.37
CA TRP A 465 -20.09 -19.24 -10.85
C TRP A 465 -21.14 -20.24 -10.35
N THR A 466 -20.82 -21.52 -10.34
CA THR A 466 -21.69 -22.55 -9.75
C THR A 466 -21.89 -22.30 -8.24
N VAL A 467 -20.84 -21.99 -7.53
CA VAL A 467 -20.88 -21.61 -6.10
C VAL A 467 -21.78 -20.39 -5.88
N MET A 468 -21.69 -19.36 -6.71
CA MET A 468 -22.55 -18.17 -6.57
C MET A 468 -24.02 -18.50 -6.80
N ARG A 469 -24.35 -19.31 -7.80
CA ARG A 469 -25.71 -19.82 -8.05
C ARG A 469 -26.23 -20.62 -6.86
N HIS A 470 -25.41 -21.55 -6.35
CA HIS A 470 -25.75 -22.36 -5.18
C HIS A 470 -26.05 -21.49 -3.94
N LEU A 471 -25.28 -20.43 -3.73
CA LEU A 471 -25.48 -19.49 -2.63
C LEU A 471 -26.64 -18.51 -2.84
N GLY A 472 -27.37 -18.62 -3.96
CA GLY A 472 -28.55 -17.81 -4.30
C GLY A 472 -28.22 -16.36 -4.65
N TYR A 473 -27.13 -16.11 -5.35
CA TYR A 473 -26.91 -14.82 -6.00
C TYR A 473 -27.79 -14.69 -7.24
N PRO A 474 -28.25 -13.45 -7.56
CA PRO A 474 -29.10 -13.23 -8.75
C PRO A 474 -28.43 -13.72 -10.03
N GLU A 475 -29.18 -14.49 -10.83
CA GLU A 475 -28.65 -15.14 -12.05
C GLU A 475 -28.10 -14.13 -13.06
N LYS A 476 -28.78 -12.98 -13.22
CA LYS A 476 -28.33 -11.90 -14.10
C LYS A 476 -26.93 -11.39 -13.71
N ILE A 477 -26.68 -11.21 -12.39
CA ILE A 477 -25.36 -10.78 -11.91
C ILE A 477 -24.30 -11.85 -12.19
N VAL A 478 -24.64 -13.12 -12.00
CA VAL A 478 -23.70 -14.23 -12.28
C VAL A 478 -23.36 -14.27 -13.77
N ARG A 479 -24.35 -14.18 -14.69
CA ARG A 479 -24.12 -14.15 -16.14
C ARG A 479 -23.27 -12.95 -16.57
N ILE A 480 -23.54 -11.77 -16.01
CA ILE A 480 -22.72 -10.57 -16.26
C ILE A 480 -21.26 -10.80 -15.83
N LEU A 481 -21.02 -11.42 -14.66
CA LEU A 481 -19.66 -11.74 -14.21
C LEU A 481 -19.00 -12.80 -15.09
N GLU A 482 -19.72 -13.83 -15.51
CA GLU A 482 -19.24 -14.83 -16.48
C GLU A 482 -18.80 -14.16 -17.78
N SER A 483 -19.63 -13.26 -18.32
CA SER A 483 -19.32 -12.49 -19.54
C SER A 483 -18.04 -11.66 -19.37
N LEU A 484 -17.83 -11.02 -18.22
CA LEU A 484 -16.59 -10.26 -17.94
C LEU A 484 -15.34 -11.14 -17.99
N TYR A 485 -15.43 -12.35 -17.42
CA TYR A 485 -14.30 -13.26 -17.31
C TYR A 485 -14.13 -14.18 -18.54
N ASN A 486 -15.06 -14.15 -19.47
CA ASN A 486 -14.95 -14.86 -20.74
C ASN A 486 -13.93 -14.12 -21.64
N GLU A 487 -13.06 -14.88 -22.32
CA GLU A 487 -12.06 -14.37 -23.26
C GLU A 487 -11.20 -13.22 -22.71
N THR A 488 -10.86 -13.28 -21.41
CA THR A 488 -10.02 -12.25 -20.82
C THR A 488 -8.60 -12.29 -21.34
N LEU A 489 -8.09 -11.11 -21.74
CA LEU A 489 -6.74 -10.94 -22.25
C LEU A 489 -5.86 -10.16 -21.27
N SER A 490 -4.64 -10.62 -21.13
CA SER A 490 -3.64 -9.96 -20.28
C SER A 490 -2.36 -9.65 -21.05
N ALA A 491 -1.70 -8.54 -20.70
CA ALA A 491 -0.37 -8.22 -21.18
C ALA A 491 0.48 -7.70 -20.04
N VAL A 492 1.78 -7.96 -20.03
CA VAL A 492 2.67 -7.54 -18.94
C VAL A 492 3.37 -6.24 -19.30
N ARG A 493 3.33 -5.27 -18.37
CA ARG A 493 4.08 -4.02 -18.52
C ARG A 493 5.50 -4.19 -17.98
N VAL A 494 6.46 -4.19 -18.90
CA VAL A 494 7.89 -4.22 -18.58
C VAL A 494 8.51 -2.89 -18.96
N ASN A 495 8.97 -2.13 -17.97
CA ASN A 495 9.45 -0.76 -18.13
C ASN A 495 8.39 0.19 -18.75
N SER A 496 8.59 0.63 -20.00
CA SER A 496 7.70 1.56 -20.70
C SER A 496 6.92 0.91 -21.84
N SER A 497 6.99 -0.41 -21.96
CA SER A 497 6.32 -1.18 -23.02
C SER A 497 5.50 -2.33 -22.43
N ILE A 498 4.57 -2.83 -23.21
CA ILE A 498 3.78 -4.03 -22.88
C ILE A 498 4.25 -5.20 -23.74
N THR A 499 4.02 -6.42 -23.26
CA THR A 499 4.20 -7.67 -24.04
C THR A 499 3.05 -7.85 -25.02
N ASP A 500 3.11 -8.90 -25.83
CA ASP A 500 1.94 -9.37 -26.58
C ASP A 500 0.86 -9.85 -25.61
N TRP A 501 -0.39 -9.80 -26.05
CA TRP A 501 -1.56 -10.25 -25.30
C TRP A 501 -1.57 -11.78 -25.21
N PHE A 502 -2.05 -12.31 -24.10
CA PHE A 502 -2.32 -13.73 -23.89
C PHE A 502 -3.62 -13.91 -23.12
N THR A 503 -4.29 -15.03 -23.33
CA THR A 503 -5.54 -15.40 -22.65
C THR A 503 -5.28 -15.79 -21.19
N THR A 504 -6.28 -15.62 -20.33
CA THR A 504 -6.24 -16.05 -18.92
C THR A 504 -7.48 -16.86 -18.60
N LEU A 505 -7.32 -18.12 -18.18
CA LEU A 505 -8.40 -19.09 -17.98
C LEU A 505 -8.79 -19.25 -16.50
N VAL A 506 -7.84 -19.05 -15.58
CA VAL A 506 -8.08 -19.21 -14.13
C VAL A 506 -7.79 -17.91 -13.38
N GLY A 507 -8.24 -17.86 -12.14
CA GLY A 507 -7.99 -16.76 -11.23
C GLY A 507 -8.91 -15.56 -11.41
N VAL A 508 -8.90 -14.67 -10.42
CA VAL A 508 -9.60 -13.39 -10.43
C VAL A 508 -8.61 -12.23 -10.54
N MET A 509 -8.98 -11.18 -11.26
CA MET A 509 -8.07 -10.08 -11.59
C MET A 509 -7.59 -9.33 -10.35
N GLN A 510 -6.30 -9.44 -9.98
CA GLN A 510 -5.71 -8.70 -8.85
C GLN A 510 -5.66 -7.20 -9.12
N GLY A 511 -6.71 -6.47 -8.77
CA GLY A 511 -6.86 -5.03 -9.02
C GLY A 511 -8.28 -4.64 -9.40
N CYS A 512 -9.14 -5.63 -9.62
CA CYS A 512 -10.58 -5.47 -9.68
C CYS A 512 -11.15 -5.24 -8.27
N VAL A 513 -12.21 -4.45 -8.18
CA VAL A 513 -12.88 -4.15 -6.90
C VAL A 513 -13.69 -5.34 -6.37
N LEU A 514 -14.18 -6.21 -7.26
CA LEU A 514 -14.96 -7.41 -6.93
C LEU A 514 -14.10 -8.61 -6.52
N SER A 515 -12.88 -8.75 -7.08
CA SER A 515 -12.05 -9.93 -6.87
C SER A 515 -11.86 -10.34 -5.40
N PRO A 516 -11.70 -9.41 -4.44
CA PRO A 516 -11.59 -9.79 -3.04
C PRO A 516 -12.83 -10.48 -2.48
N ILE A 517 -14.01 -10.01 -2.86
CA ILE A 517 -15.29 -10.60 -2.42
C ILE A 517 -15.57 -11.93 -3.14
N LEU A 518 -15.32 -12.01 -4.44
CA LEU A 518 -15.44 -13.26 -5.20
C LEU A 518 -14.54 -14.36 -4.62
N PHE A 519 -13.32 -13.99 -4.21
CA PHE A 519 -12.43 -14.90 -3.49
C PHE A 519 -13.04 -15.37 -2.16
N CYS A 520 -13.59 -14.46 -1.35
CA CYS A 520 -14.20 -14.82 -0.09
C CYS A 520 -15.44 -15.74 -0.26
N ILE A 521 -16.27 -15.48 -1.28
CA ILE A 521 -17.43 -16.32 -1.62
C ILE A 521 -16.97 -17.73 -1.99
N PHE A 522 -15.96 -17.86 -2.83
CA PHE A 522 -15.42 -19.14 -3.22
C PHE A 522 -14.82 -19.91 -2.03
N LEU A 523 -13.98 -19.21 -1.23
CA LEU A 523 -13.36 -19.80 -0.04
C LEU A 523 -14.40 -20.20 1.01
N GLU A 524 -15.53 -19.49 1.13
CA GLU A 524 -16.59 -19.83 2.09
C GLU A 524 -17.12 -21.24 1.84
N VAL A 525 -17.39 -21.58 0.60
CA VAL A 525 -17.88 -22.94 0.26
C VAL A 525 -16.78 -23.98 0.49
N VAL A 526 -15.54 -23.70 0.09
CA VAL A 526 -14.40 -24.62 0.39
C VAL A 526 -14.34 -24.93 1.89
N MET A 527 -14.46 -23.90 2.73
CA MET A 527 -14.36 -24.08 4.17
C MET A 527 -15.62 -24.72 4.77
N THR A 528 -16.80 -24.42 4.24
CA THR A 528 -18.04 -25.05 4.67
C THR A 528 -17.98 -26.57 4.46
N ILE A 529 -17.61 -27.01 3.25
CA ILE A 529 -17.46 -28.45 2.95
C ILE A 529 -16.35 -29.07 3.81
N ALA A 530 -15.20 -28.38 3.95
CA ALA A 530 -14.08 -28.91 4.75
C ALA A 530 -14.43 -29.11 6.21
N PHE A 531 -15.33 -28.29 6.77
CA PHE A 531 -15.72 -28.37 8.19
C PHE A 531 -17.10 -29.04 8.41
N GLU A 532 -17.76 -29.44 7.34
CA GLU A 532 -19.05 -30.14 7.42
C GLU A 532 -18.94 -31.40 8.30
N ASN A 533 -19.95 -31.61 9.15
CA ASN A 533 -20.05 -32.74 10.03
C ASN A 533 -18.87 -32.93 11.02
N THR A 534 -18.05 -31.87 11.25
CA THR A 534 -16.99 -31.90 12.25
C THR A 534 -17.43 -31.19 13.54
N ARG A 535 -17.08 -31.80 14.67
CA ARG A 535 -17.18 -31.16 16.00
C ARG A 535 -15.81 -30.84 16.56
N ILE A 536 -14.81 -30.72 15.67
CA ILE A 536 -13.42 -30.45 16.04
C ILE A 536 -13.21 -28.94 16.03
N GLY A 537 -12.63 -28.41 17.08
CA GLY A 537 -12.35 -26.99 17.25
C GLY A 537 -12.04 -26.67 18.70
N VAL A 538 -12.21 -25.43 19.10
CA VAL A 538 -12.09 -24.94 20.46
C VAL A 538 -13.46 -24.46 20.95
N HIS A 539 -13.79 -24.73 22.21
CA HIS A 539 -15.07 -24.34 22.77
C HIS A 539 -14.93 -23.10 23.67
N VAL A 540 -15.69 -22.06 23.34
CA VAL A 540 -15.79 -20.87 24.17
C VAL A 540 -17.27 -20.65 24.48
N SER A 541 -17.70 -20.75 25.73
CA SER A 541 -19.11 -20.68 26.17
C SER A 541 -20.06 -21.53 25.31
N GLY A 542 -19.66 -22.75 24.99
CA GLY A 542 -20.45 -23.69 24.18
C GLY A 542 -20.42 -23.45 22.67
N ARG A 543 -19.89 -22.35 22.21
CA ARG A 543 -19.68 -22.11 20.77
C ARG A 543 -18.40 -22.77 20.31
N LEU A 544 -18.51 -23.59 19.26
CA LEU A 544 -17.36 -24.17 18.57
C LEU A 544 -16.73 -23.15 17.63
N ILE A 545 -15.43 -22.93 17.78
CA ILE A 545 -14.60 -22.08 16.90
C ILE A 545 -13.47 -22.95 16.39
N ASN A 546 -13.43 -23.21 15.10
CA ASN A 546 -12.41 -24.07 14.49
C ASN A 546 -11.46 -23.34 13.55
N ASN A 547 -11.80 -22.11 13.17
CA ASN A 547 -10.93 -21.29 12.34
C ASN A 547 -11.16 -19.79 12.54
N LEU A 548 -10.19 -18.98 12.12
CA LEU A 548 -10.26 -17.53 11.99
C LEU A 548 -9.67 -17.17 10.62
N ARG A 549 -10.41 -16.42 9.80
CA ARG A 549 -10.03 -16.12 8.42
C ARG A 549 -9.97 -14.61 8.17
N PHE A 550 -8.94 -14.19 7.47
CA PHE A 550 -8.89 -12.86 6.88
C PHE A 550 -8.47 -12.99 5.41
N ALA A 551 -9.43 -13.22 4.52
CA ALA A 551 -9.25 -13.67 3.15
C ALA A 551 -8.48 -15.01 3.11
N ASP A 552 -7.31 -15.04 2.46
CA ASP A 552 -6.44 -16.21 2.34
C ASP A 552 -5.59 -16.52 3.57
N ASP A 553 -5.49 -15.61 4.54
CA ASP A 553 -4.78 -15.84 5.81
C ASP A 553 -5.72 -16.57 6.81
N ILE A 554 -5.53 -17.86 7.00
CA ILE A 554 -6.38 -18.73 7.85
C ILE A 554 -5.60 -19.21 9.06
N ALA A 555 -6.20 -19.15 10.24
CA ALA A 555 -5.74 -19.83 11.44
C ALA A 555 -6.77 -20.91 11.84
N VAL A 556 -6.37 -22.19 11.80
CA VAL A 556 -7.19 -23.34 12.23
C VAL A 556 -6.90 -23.59 13.69
N LEU A 557 -7.94 -23.80 14.51
CA LEU A 557 -7.86 -23.88 15.97
C LEU A 557 -8.43 -25.22 16.47
N THR A 558 -7.71 -25.91 17.35
CA THR A 558 -8.18 -27.18 17.93
C THR A 558 -7.65 -27.38 19.36
N GLU A 559 -8.28 -28.29 20.10
CA GLU A 559 -7.89 -28.71 21.44
C GLU A 559 -6.90 -29.88 21.43
N SER A 560 -6.63 -30.47 20.25
CA SER A 560 -5.74 -31.62 20.12
C SER A 560 -4.97 -31.65 18.82
N GLU A 561 -3.79 -32.26 18.83
CA GLU A 561 -2.96 -32.46 17.64
C GLU A 561 -3.68 -33.34 16.59
N ARG A 562 -4.35 -34.41 17.04
CA ARG A 562 -5.14 -35.24 16.11
C ARG A 562 -6.28 -34.47 15.46
N GLY A 563 -6.94 -33.58 16.21
CA GLY A 563 -7.97 -32.70 15.64
C GLY A 563 -7.39 -31.74 14.58
N LEU A 564 -6.19 -31.19 14.85
CA LEU A 564 -5.51 -30.33 13.91
C LEU A 564 -5.15 -31.08 12.61
N GLN A 565 -4.61 -32.30 12.72
CA GLN A 565 -4.31 -33.16 11.56
C GLN A 565 -5.56 -33.38 10.71
N VAL A 566 -6.69 -33.72 11.32
CA VAL A 566 -7.93 -33.98 10.57
C VAL A 566 -8.40 -32.75 9.83
N LEU A 567 -8.48 -31.59 10.50
CA LEU A 567 -8.97 -30.36 9.87
C LEU A 567 -8.04 -29.87 8.75
N VAL A 568 -6.72 -29.90 8.98
CA VAL A 568 -5.76 -29.44 7.97
C VAL A 568 -5.76 -30.36 6.75
N SER A 569 -5.86 -31.66 6.93
CA SER A 569 -5.97 -32.62 5.83
C SER A 569 -7.25 -32.41 5.01
N ARG A 570 -8.40 -32.16 5.64
CA ARG A 570 -9.66 -31.87 4.95
C ARG A 570 -9.59 -30.56 4.18
N ILE A 571 -8.98 -29.51 4.76
CA ILE A 571 -8.80 -28.25 4.03
C ILE A 571 -7.95 -28.48 2.79
N ASP A 572 -6.85 -29.23 2.88
CA ASP A 572 -5.99 -29.51 1.71
C ASP A 572 -6.72 -30.32 0.66
N GLU A 573 -7.44 -31.36 1.08
CA GLU A 573 -8.22 -32.22 0.17
C GLU A 573 -9.28 -31.42 -0.58
N ILE A 574 -10.15 -30.70 0.12
CA ILE A 574 -11.26 -29.95 -0.49
C ILE A 574 -10.75 -28.78 -1.34
N SER A 575 -9.77 -28.02 -0.81
CA SER A 575 -9.19 -26.91 -1.58
C SER A 575 -8.50 -27.41 -2.86
N SER A 576 -7.81 -28.56 -2.81
CA SER A 576 -7.19 -29.17 -4.01
C SER A 576 -8.23 -29.61 -5.04
N LYS A 577 -9.32 -30.23 -4.62
CA LYS A 577 -10.45 -30.56 -5.50
C LYS A 577 -11.08 -29.32 -6.17
N MET A 578 -11.04 -28.18 -5.50
CA MET A 578 -11.52 -26.88 -5.98
C MET A 578 -10.44 -26.06 -6.70
N GLY A 579 -9.29 -26.64 -7.04
CA GLY A 579 -8.20 -25.98 -7.79
C GLY A 579 -7.32 -25.05 -6.97
N MET A 580 -7.45 -25.03 -5.64
CA MET A 580 -6.57 -24.26 -4.74
C MET A 580 -5.54 -25.17 -4.08
N ARG A 581 -4.27 -24.79 -4.09
CA ARG A 581 -3.18 -25.59 -3.48
C ARG A 581 -2.64 -24.94 -2.23
N MET A 582 -2.53 -25.71 -1.16
CA MET A 582 -1.87 -25.29 0.08
C MET A 582 -0.36 -25.11 -0.14
N ASN A 583 0.22 -24.11 0.48
CA ASN A 583 1.65 -23.84 0.46
C ASN A 583 2.33 -24.43 1.67
N LEU A 584 2.73 -25.69 1.58
CA LEU A 584 3.30 -26.46 2.69
C LEU A 584 4.61 -25.85 3.26
N ASP A 585 5.35 -25.04 2.45
CA ASP A 585 6.58 -24.41 2.93
C ASP A 585 6.32 -23.16 3.80
N LYS A 586 5.08 -22.67 3.83
CA LYS A 586 4.68 -21.49 4.60
C LYS A 586 3.54 -21.75 5.57
N THR A 587 2.90 -22.91 5.43
CA THR A 587 1.92 -23.37 6.39
C THR A 587 2.69 -23.86 7.61
N GLU A 588 2.42 -23.27 8.78
CA GLU A 588 3.16 -23.51 10.00
C GLU A 588 2.19 -23.81 11.15
N CYS A 589 2.60 -24.71 12.02
CA CYS A 589 1.82 -25.10 13.21
C CYS A 589 2.43 -24.50 14.47
N GLN A 590 1.60 -24.27 15.49
CA GLN A 590 2.00 -23.69 16.76
C GLN A 590 1.24 -24.34 17.91
N ILE A 591 1.93 -24.63 19.00
CA ILE A 591 1.32 -25.01 20.28
C ILE A 591 1.31 -23.77 21.16
N MET A 592 0.15 -23.48 21.74
CA MET A 592 0.03 -22.42 22.75
C MET A 592 -0.26 -23.07 24.08
N SER A 593 0.69 -22.94 25.01
CA SER A 593 0.64 -23.58 26.34
C SER A 593 1.28 -22.71 27.41
N ARG A 594 0.84 -22.87 28.64
CA ARG A 594 1.46 -22.19 29.78
C ARG A 594 2.86 -22.73 30.08
N LYS A 595 3.09 -24.03 29.84
CA LYS A 595 4.38 -24.67 29.91
C LYS A 595 4.78 -25.01 28.48
N PRO A 596 5.72 -24.32 27.87
CA PRO A 596 6.21 -24.72 26.58
C PRO A 596 6.93 -26.05 26.72
N GLU A 597 6.27 -27.11 26.31
CA GLU A 597 6.89 -28.41 26.13
C GLU A 597 7.61 -28.35 24.77
N ALA A 598 8.84 -28.86 24.77
CA ALA A 598 9.68 -28.88 23.57
C ALA A 598 9.30 -30.06 22.66
N HIS A 599 8.01 -30.22 22.29
CA HIS A 599 7.67 -31.22 21.30
C HIS A 599 7.19 -30.59 19.99
N THR A 600 7.60 -31.20 18.91
CA THR A 600 7.25 -30.85 17.56
C THR A 600 5.93 -31.53 17.22
N LEU A 601 4.99 -30.80 16.66
CA LEU A 601 3.74 -31.33 16.12
C LEU A 601 4.03 -32.22 14.92
N ASN A 602 3.41 -33.39 14.88
CA ASN A 602 3.53 -34.32 13.76
C ASN A 602 2.30 -34.20 12.83
N VAL A 603 2.05 -32.98 12.32
CA VAL A 603 0.99 -32.75 11.34
C VAL A 603 1.55 -32.93 9.93
N VAL A 604 1.02 -33.90 9.19
CA VAL A 604 1.54 -34.29 7.85
C VAL A 604 0.47 -34.01 6.79
N VAL A 605 0.86 -33.34 5.71
CA VAL A 605 0.00 -33.09 4.55
C VAL A 605 0.72 -33.56 3.28
N ASN A 606 0.08 -34.44 2.51
CA ASN A 606 0.66 -35.05 1.31
C ASN A 606 2.06 -35.67 1.55
N GLY A 607 2.22 -36.38 2.67
CA GLY A 607 3.47 -37.02 3.07
C GLY A 607 4.56 -36.06 3.56
N LYS A 608 4.31 -34.74 3.62
CA LYS A 608 5.24 -33.75 4.12
C LYS A 608 4.83 -33.23 5.50
N PRO A 609 5.72 -33.32 6.52
CA PRO A 609 5.45 -32.75 7.83
C PRO A 609 5.45 -31.21 7.75
N LEU A 610 4.54 -30.58 8.47
CA LEU A 610 4.47 -29.12 8.60
C LEU A 610 5.43 -28.64 9.71
N ASN A 611 5.98 -27.45 9.53
CA ASN A 611 6.89 -26.87 10.51
C ASN A 611 6.14 -26.44 11.79
N THR A 612 6.66 -26.78 12.95
CA THR A 612 6.21 -26.26 14.24
C THR A 612 7.05 -25.03 14.61
N VAL A 613 6.40 -23.93 14.99
CA VAL A 613 7.05 -22.66 15.31
C VAL A 613 6.65 -22.16 16.70
N GLU A 614 7.60 -21.52 17.39
CA GLU A 614 7.34 -20.88 18.69
C GLU A 614 6.58 -19.55 18.54
N GLN A 615 6.78 -18.87 17.42
CA GLN A 615 6.15 -17.58 17.12
C GLN A 615 5.77 -17.47 15.65
N PHE A 616 4.60 -16.92 15.39
CA PHE A 616 4.07 -16.70 14.05
C PHE A 616 3.61 -15.25 13.87
N ILE A 617 3.73 -14.70 12.64
CA ILE A 617 3.25 -13.36 12.33
C ILE A 617 1.88 -13.47 11.67
N TYR A 618 0.82 -13.47 12.48
CA TYR A 618 -0.56 -13.51 11.99
C TYR A 618 -1.11 -12.09 11.79
N LEU A 619 -1.53 -11.78 10.57
CA LEU A 619 -2.09 -10.47 10.16
C LEU A 619 -1.22 -9.27 10.58
N GLY A 620 0.08 -9.50 10.69
CA GLY A 620 1.05 -8.49 11.10
C GLY A 620 1.21 -8.31 12.61
N GLY A 621 0.53 -9.05 13.46
CA GLY A 621 0.80 -9.20 14.91
C GLY A 621 1.62 -10.46 15.17
N THR A 622 2.57 -10.41 16.08
CA THR A 622 3.32 -11.61 16.49
C THR A 622 2.54 -12.36 17.55
N ILE A 623 2.25 -13.62 17.29
CA ILE A 623 1.61 -14.56 18.20
C ILE A 623 2.67 -15.54 18.68
N THR A 624 2.69 -15.84 19.97
CA THR A 624 3.70 -16.70 20.61
C THR A 624 3.05 -17.87 21.33
N GLY A 625 3.77 -18.97 21.40
CA GLY A 625 3.30 -20.17 22.11
C GLY A 625 3.06 -19.95 23.60
N ASP A 626 3.73 -18.99 24.23
CA ASP A 626 3.51 -18.60 25.63
C ASP A 626 2.45 -17.50 25.82
N GLY A 627 1.81 -17.02 24.75
CA GLY A 627 0.80 -15.95 24.77
C GLY A 627 1.33 -14.57 25.14
N SER A 628 2.66 -14.38 25.19
CA SER A 628 3.28 -13.08 25.54
C SER A 628 3.12 -12.03 24.44
N SER A 629 2.86 -10.79 24.85
CA SER A 629 2.90 -9.65 23.91
C SER A 629 4.33 -9.11 23.68
N GLU A 630 5.33 -9.59 24.41
CA GLU A 630 6.69 -9.03 24.38
C GLU A 630 7.36 -9.13 23.00
N PRO A 631 7.37 -10.26 22.29
CA PRO A 631 7.96 -10.35 20.96
C PRO A 631 7.32 -9.40 19.94
N ASP A 632 6.00 -9.20 20.03
CA ASP A 632 5.29 -8.26 19.17
C ASP A 632 5.71 -6.80 19.46
N VAL A 633 5.76 -6.40 20.73
CA VAL A 633 6.25 -5.07 21.15
C VAL A 633 7.70 -4.87 20.69
N LYS A 634 8.59 -5.82 20.92
CA LYS A 634 10.00 -5.76 20.48
C LYS A 634 10.11 -5.59 18.96
N ARG A 635 9.34 -6.38 18.21
CA ARG A 635 9.31 -6.31 16.75
C ARG A 635 8.84 -4.95 16.27
N ARG A 636 7.78 -4.39 16.88
CA ARG A 636 7.26 -3.06 16.54
C ARG A 636 8.26 -1.95 16.87
N ILE A 637 8.93 -2.02 17.99
CA ILE A 637 10.03 -1.11 18.34
C ILE A 637 11.14 -1.17 17.29
N GLY A 638 11.52 -2.37 16.84
CA GLY A 638 12.52 -2.55 15.80
C GLY A 638 12.12 -1.91 14.47
N LEU A 639 10.87 -2.14 14.01
CA LEU A 639 10.33 -1.56 12.79
C LEU A 639 10.27 -0.03 12.87
N ALA A 640 9.77 0.52 13.98
CA ALA A 640 9.68 1.96 14.20
C ALA A 640 11.08 2.61 14.30
N SER A 641 12.05 1.94 14.93
CA SER A 641 13.47 2.38 14.98
C SER A 641 14.07 2.46 13.58
N GLY A 642 13.75 1.50 12.70
CA GLY A 642 14.12 1.52 11.29
C GLY A 642 13.54 2.73 10.55
N VAL A 643 12.29 3.10 10.84
CA VAL A 643 11.65 4.31 10.27
C VAL A 643 12.34 5.58 10.77
N VAL A 644 12.61 5.68 12.08
CA VAL A 644 13.35 6.83 12.65
C VAL A 644 14.69 7.00 11.97
N HIS A 645 15.40 5.90 11.71
CA HIS A 645 16.69 5.94 11.02
C HIS A 645 16.55 6.41 9.55
N LYS A 646 15.60 5.87 8.80
CA LYS A 646 15.36 6.28 7.42
C LYS A 646 15.03 7.77 7.27
N LEU A 647 14.31 8.33 8.23
CA LEU A 647 13.93 9.75 8.26
C LEU A 647 15.04 10.68 8.75
N GLN A 648 16.28 10.22 8.91
CA GLN A 648 17.39 11.00 9.46
C GLN A 648 17.66 12.30 8.70
N LYS A 649 17.46 12.32 7.37
CA LYS A 649 17.60 13.55 6.57
C LYS A 649 16.58 14.63 6.99
N ILE A 650 15.37 14.22 7.39
CA ILE A 650 14.31 15.12 7.88
C ILE A 650 14.70 15.64 9.27
N TRP A 651 15.12 14.74 10.16
CA TRP A 651 15.50 15.12 11.53
C TRP A 651 16.65 16.12 11.57
N ARG A 652 17.68 15.92 10.73
CA ARG A 652 18.87 16.80 10.64
C ARG A 652 18.61 18.11 9.88
N SER A 653 17.53 18.22 9.15
CA SER A 653 17.23 19.41 8.36
C SER A 653 16.88 20.59 9.28
N LYS A 654 17.64 21.69 9.14
CA LYS A 654 17.33 22.98 9.78
C LYS A 654 16.20 23.74 9.07
N GLN A 655 15.86 23.32 7.85
CA GLN A 655 14.80 23.93 7.03
C GLN A 655 13.40 23.45 7.41
N ILE A 656 13.28 22.38 8.19
CA ILE A 656 12.00 21.79 8.60
C ILE A 656 11.75 22.20 10.05
N SER A 657 10.55 22.76 10.29
CA SER A 657 10.15 23.21 11.61
C SER A 657 9.98 22.04 12.60
N VAL A 658 10.06 22.35 13.88
CA VAL A 658 9.85 21.37 14.95
C VAL A 658 8.43 20.81 14.90
N SER A 659 7.43 21.65 14.60
CA SER A 659 6.03 21.23 14.46
C SER A 659 5.86 20.22 13.33
N THR A 660 6.50 20.45 12.17
CA THR A 660 6.49 19.49 11.06
C THR A 660 7.21 18.18 11.42
N LYS A 661 8.33 18.25 12.15
CA LYS A 661 9.02 17.05 12.65
C LYS A 661 8.14 16.26 13.62
N LYS A 662 7.43 16.94 14.54
CA LYS A 662 6.42 16.30 15.41
C LYS A 662 5.40 15.54 14.59
N ARG A 663 4.81 16.19 13.58
CA ARG A 663 3.80 15.60 12.71
C ARG A 663 4.31 14.35 11.98
N VAL A 664 5.53 14.43 11.44
CA VAL A 664 6.21 13.28 10.81
C VAL A 664 6.43 12.14 11.82
N TYR A 665 6.84 12.43 13.03
CA TYR A 665 6.99 11.43 14.09
C TYR A 665 5.67 10.75 14.42
N GLU A 666 4.60 11.51 14.64
CA GLU A 666 3.29 10.99 15.00
C GLU A 666 2.68 10.15 13.84
N CYS A 667 2.74 10.66 12.61
CA CYS A 667 2.13 9.98 11.45
C CYS A 667 2.93 8.79 10.94
N LEU A 668 4.27 8.85 10.93
CA LEU A 668 5.10 7.83 10.29
C LEU A 668 5.72 6.86 11.29
N VAL A 669 6.20 7.33 12.42
CA VAL A 669 6.90 6.48 13.40
C VAL A 669 5.88 5.81 14.32
N LEU A 670 5.00 6.60 14.96
CA LEU A 670 4.03 6.06 15.91
C LEU A 670 2.99 5.17 15.25
N SER A 671 2.58 5.43 14.01
CA SER A 671 1.66 4.54 13.30
C SER A 671 2.24 3.14 13.04
N VAL A 672 3.55 3.04 12.81
CA VAL A 672 4.23 1.74 12.68
C VAL A 672 4.39 1.06 14.05
N LEU A 673 4.74 1.81 15.08
CA LEU A 673 4.88 1.31 16.43
C LEU A 673 3.55 0.79 16.99
N LEU A 674 2.50 1.61 16.89
CA LEU A 674 1.22 1.39 17.56
C LEU A 674 0.24 0.49 16.77
N TYR A 675 0.67 -0.10 15.66
CA TYR A 675 -0.17 -1.08 14.97
C TYR A 675 -0.41 -2.29 15.86
N ASN A 676 -1.66 -2.68 16.06
CA ASN A 676 -2.09 -3.79 16.90
C ASN A 676 -1.84 -3.58 18.42
N SER A 677 -1.44 -2.38 18.84
CA SER A 677 -1.13 -2.08 20.24
C SER A 677 -2.34 -2.20 21.17
N GLU A 678 -3.55 -2.06 20.66
CA GLU A 678 -4.81 -2.23 21.37
C GLU A 678 -5.03 -3.64 21.90
N THR A 679 -4.38 -4.64 21.30
CA THR A 679 -4.47 -6.04 21.71
C THR A 679 -3.37 -6.47 22.70
N TRP A 680 -2.41 -5.60 23.02
CA TRP A 680 -1.28 -5.96 23.88
C TRP A 680 -1.65 -6.01 25.36
N THR A 681 -1.16 -7.04 26.03
CA THR A 681 -1.11 -7.12 27.49
C THR A 681 0.22 -6.53 27.95
N LEU A 682 0.20 -5.32 28.51
CA LEU A 682 1.41 -4.59 28.90
C LEU A 682 1.78 -4.87 30.35
N THR A 683 3.04 -5.29 30.56
CA THR A 683 3.72 -5.35 31.86
C THR A 683 4.51 -4.06 32.13
N ALA A 684 4.98 -3.83 33.34
CA ALA A 684 5.83 -2.68 33.70
C ALA A 684 7.12 -2.66 32.86
N GLU A 685 7.70 -3.82 32.59
CA GLU A 685 8.92 -3.93 31.78
C GLU A 685 8.68 -3.52 30.33
N LEU A 686 7.56 -3.93 29.74
CA LEU A 686 7.21 -3.53 28.37
C LEU A 686 6.94 -2.04 28.25
N LYS A 687 6.30 -1.43 29.26
CA LYS A 687 6.12 0.02 29.33
C LYS A 687 7.48 0.73 29.32
N ARG A 688 8.41 0.30 30.16
CA ARG A 688 9.77 0.85 30.21
C ARG A 688 10.51 0.72 28.88
N LYS A 689 10.37 -0.40 28.15
CA LYS A 689 10.97 -0.57 26.80
C LYS A 689 10.40 0.44 25.79
N LEU A 690 9.12 0.73 25.86
CA LEU A 690 8.45 1.73 25.02
C LEU A 690 8.93 3.16 25.36
N ASP A 691 9.07 3.48 26.64
CA ASP A 691 9.56 4.79 27.11
C ASP A 691 11.02 5.02 26.67
N VAL A 692 11.87 4.00 26.75
CA VAL A 692 13.27 4.07 26.26
C VAL A 692 13.31 4.31 24.75
N PHE A 693 12.44 3.66 23.99
CA PHE A 693 12.32 3.90 22.55
C PHE A 693 11.89 5.34 22.25
N GLU A 694 10.90 5.87 22.97
CA GLU A 694 10.41 7.24 22.81
C GLU A 694 11.51 8.25 23.09
N ALA A 695 12.17 8.15 24.25
CA ALA A 695 13.27 8.99 24.63
C ALA A 695 14.40 8.99 23.59
N GLY A 696 14.77 7.81 23.09
CA GLY A 696 15.79 7.66 22.05
C GLY A 696 15.39 8.28 20.70
N SER A 697 14.12 8.18 20.35
CA SER A 697 13.58 8.75 19.10
C SER A 697 13.56 10.28 19.14
N ILE A 698 13.08 10.86 20.25
CA ILE A 698 13.02 12.31 20.45
C ILE A 698 14.43 12.92 20.43
N ARG A 699 15.41 12.28 21.09
CA ARG A 699 16.82 12.71 21.05
C ARG A 699 17.37 12.72 19.61
N LYS A 700 17.04 11.74 18.79
CA LYS A 700 17.43 11.70 17.37
C LYS A 700 16.78 12.82 16.55
N ILE A 701 15.52 13.18 16.84
CA ILE A 701 14.81 14.30 16.19
C ILE A 701 15.51 15.63 16.44
N PHE A 702 16.00 15.84 17.64
CA PHE A 702 16.75 17.06 18.01
C PHE A 702 18.26 16.97 17.73
N GLY A 703 18.80 15.80 17.41
CA GLY A 703 20.23 15.58 17.25
C GLY A 703 21.01 15.67 18.56
N VAL A 704 20.37 15.41 19.70
CA VAL A 704 20.94 15.49 21.05
C VAL A 704 21.49 14.14 21.48
N SER A 705 22.75 14.07 21.91
CA SER A 705 23.36 12.86 22.46
C SER A 705 22.96 12.64 23.94
N LYS A 706 23.10 11.39 24.39
CA LYS A 706 22.88 11.08 25.83
C LYS A 706 23.88 11.79 26.72
N LEU A 707 25.11 12.07 26.25
CA LEU A 707 26.20 12.74 26.98
C LEU A 707 25.89 14.20 27.29
N GLN A 708 24.91 14.82 26.64
CA GLN A 708 24.51 16.21 26.89
C GLN A 708 23.57 16.35 28.09
N HIS A 709 23.19 15.26 28.75
CA HIS A 709 22.40 15.22 30.00
C HIS A 709 21.10 16.04 30.00
N ILE A 710 20.53 16.35 28.80
CA ILE A 710 19.25 17.06 28.67
C ILE A 710 18.12 16.13 29.08
N LYS A 711 17.22 16.57 29.95
CA LYS A 711 16.06 15.79 30.40
C LYS A 711 15.13 15.47 29.21
N THR A 712 14.59 14.25 29.19
CA THR A 712 13.67 13.84 28.14
C THR A 712 12.35 14.61 28.20
N SER A 713 11.88 15.00 29.40
CA SER A 713 10.73 15.88 29.61
C SER A 713 10.85 17.18 28.84
N ASP A 714 12.02 17.85 28.93
CA ASP A 714 12.26 19.13 28.26
C ASP A 714 12.25 19.01 26.74
N LEU A 715 12.80 17.88 26.23
CA LEU A 715 12.75 17.57 24.80
C LEU A 715 11.31 17.24 24.32
N LYS A 716 10.51 16.54 25.13
CA LYS A 716 9.09 16.31 24.87
C LYS A 716 8.32 17.62 24.80
N HIS A 717 8.53 18.50 25.79
CA HIS A 717 7.89 19.81 25.81
C HIS A 717 8.28 20.65 24.58
N LYS A 718 9.58 20.74 24.25
CA LYS A 718 10.05 21.41 23.01
C LYS A 718 9.46 20.85 21.73
N LEU A 719 9.20 19.52 21.67
CA LEU A 719 8.55 18.89 20.52
C LEU A 719 7.02 19.08 20.55
N GLY A 720 6.45 19.50 21.67
CA GLY A 720 5.03 19.65 21.91
C GLY A 720 4.30 18.31 22.05
N ILE A 721 4.97 17.28 22.57
CA ILE A 721 4.34 15.98 22.87
C ILE A 721 3.63 16.12 24.21
N THR A 722 2.32 15.91 24.19
CA THR A 722 1.44 15.99 25.37
C THR A 722 1.04 14.62 25.90
N MET A 723 1.20 13.55 25.13
CA MET A 723 0.87 12.17 25.51
C MET A 723 2.03 11.23 25.24
N ASP A 724 2.38 10.45 26.22
CA ASP A 724 3.40 9.40 26.11
C ASP A 724 2.88 8.21 25.28
N ILE A 725 3.81 7.38 24.81
CA ILE A 725 3.45 6.18 24.01
C ILE A 725 2.51 5.25 24.82
N THR A 726 2.79 5.08 26.11
CA THR A 726 1.98 4.24 27.00
C THR A 726 0.56 4.75 27.16
N ASP A 727 0.36 6.06 27.23
CA ASP A 727 -0.96 6.69 27.32
C ASP A 727 -1.71 6.58 25.97
N ARG A 728 -1.00 6.73 24.87
CA ARG A 728 -1.59 6.47 23.53
C ARG A 728 -2.06 5.01 23.39
N ILE A 729 -1.30 4.05 23.93
CA ILE A 729 -1.73 2.62 23.92
C ILE A 729 -2.94 2.44 24.82
N ARG A 730 -2.97 3.04 26.01
CA ARG A 730 -4.11 3.05 26.93
C ARG A 730 -5.37 3.56 26.23
N SER A 731 -5.29 4.75 25.62
CA SER A 731 -6.41 5.34 24.90
C SER A 731 -6.90 4.44 23.76
N ARG A 732 -6.00 3.83 22.98
CA ARG A 732 -6.38 2.88 21.92
C ARG A 732 -7.05 1.63 22.47
N ARG A 733 -6.53 1.06 23.56
CA ARG A 733 -7.12 -0.12 24.22
C ARG A 733 -8.52 0.18 24.74
N LEU A 734 -8.72 1.31 25.40
CA LEU A 734 -10.04 1.72 25.92
C LEU A 734 -11.03 2.01 24.79
N ARG A 735 -10.59 2.62 23.67
CA ARG A 735 -11.45 2.78 22.48
C ARG A 735 -11.87 1.44 21.89
N TYR A 736 -10.91 0.50 21.84
CA TYR A 736 -11.17 -0.85 21.33
C TYR A 736 -12.07 -1.65 22.29
N PHE A 737 -11.86 -1.53 23.60
CA PHE A 737 -12.75 -2.08 24.60
C PHE A 737 -14.19 -1.58 24.42
N GLY A 738 -14.38 -0.27 24.31
CA GLY A 738 -15.71 0.29 24.03
C GLY A 738 -16.29 -0.16 22.68
N HIS A 739 -15.46 -0.42 21.69
CA HIS A 739 -15.92 -1.01 20.42
C HIS A 739 -16.41 -2.46 20.62
N ILE A 740 -15.70 -3.29 21.36
CA ILE A 740 -16.09 -4.67 21.66
C ILE A 740 -17.40 -4.68 22.45
N CYS A 741 -17.55 -3.83 23.47
CA CYS A 741 -18.78 -3.79 24.29
C CYS A 741 -20.05 -3.44 23.49
N ARG A 742 -19.90 -2.71 22.37
CA ARG A 742 -21.01 -2.37 21.46
C ARG A 742 -21.19 -3.35 20.31
N MET A 743 -20.35 -4.38 20.21
CA MET A 743 -20.54 -5.43 19.20
C MET A 743 -21.71 -6.31 19.59
N ASP A 744 -22.37 -6.86 18.59
CA ASP A 744 -23.33 -7.93 18.78
C ASP A 744 -22.67 -9.13 19.49
N ALA A 745 -23.42 -9.81 20.34
CA ALA A 745 -22.93 -10.96 21.11
C ALA A 745 -22.44 -12.12 20.23
N THR A 746 -22.94 -12.22 19.02
CA THR A 746 -22.53 -13.23 18.01
C THR A 746 -21.13 -12.98 17.45
N ARG A 747 -20.61 -11.75 17.60
CA ARG A 747 -19.30 -11.36 17.10
C ARG A 747 -18.17 -12.06 17.88
N LEU A 748 -17.23 -12.63 17.15
CA LEU A 748 -16.11 -13.38 17.75
C LEU A 748 -15.29 -12.58 18.77
N PRO A 749 -14.90 -11.31 18.56
CA PRO A 749 -14.17 -10.54 19.58
C PRO A 749 -14.97 -10.35 20.88
N HIS A 750 -16.28 -10.09 20.77
CA HIS A 750 -17.17 -9.97 21.93
C HIS A 750 -17.30 -11.30 22.66
N HIS A 751 -17.51 -12.38 21.92
CA HIS A 751 -17.63 -13.73 22.45
C HIS A 751 -16.33 -14.22 23.11
N ALA A 752 -15.17 -13.98 22.47
CA ALA A 752 -13.86 -14.34 23.01
C ALA A 752 -13.49 -13.55 24.28
N LEU A 753 -13.92 -12.29 24.41
CA LEU A 753 -13.67 -11.50 25.62
C LEU A 753 -14.52 -11.98 26.80
N ASN A 754 -15.84 -12.10 26.58
CA ASN A 754 -16.83 -12.35 27.65
C ASN A 754 -17.07 -13.85 27.92
N GLY A 755 -16.75 -14.73 26.97
CA GLY A 755 -16.93 -16.17 27.10
C GLY A 755 -16.02 -16.82 28.13
N TRP A 756 -16.31 -18.05 28.48
CA TRP A 756 -15.54 -18.88 29.39
C TRP A 756 -15.12 -20.19 28.72
N VAL A 757 -14.09 -20.82 29.28
CA VAL A 757 -13.56 -22.10 28.82
C VAL A 757 -13.65 -23.06 29.98
N THR A 758 -14.01 -24.32 29.71
CA THR A 758 -14.04 -25.39 30.73
C THR A 758 -12.63 -25.73 31.23
N GLY A 759 -12.52 -26.21 32.46
CA GLY A 759 -11.23 -26.61 33.02
C GLY A 759 -10.93 -25.96 34.36
N SER A 760 -9.88 -26.44 35.03
CA SER A 760 -9.42 -25.94 36.33
C SER A 760 -8.36 -24.86 36.14
N ARG A 761 -8.45 -23.79 36.93
CA ARG A 761 -7.39 -22.77 36.94
C ARG A 761 -6.07 -23.34 37.43
N ALA A 762 -5.02 -22.94 36.74
CA ALA A 762 -3.67 -23.28 37.15
C ALA A 762 -3.34 -22.69 38.53
N ARG A 763 -2.67 -23.48 39.42
CA ARG A 763 -2.17 -23.03 40.73
C ARG A 763 -1.09 -21.94 40.59
N GLY A 764 -1.01 -21.01 41.53
CA GLY A 764 -0.03 -19.92 41.59
C GLY A 764 -0.56 -18.56 41.13
N ARG A 765 0.33 -17.55 41.12
CA ARG A 765 -0.04 -16.19 40.72
C ARG A 765 -0.48 -16.15 39.26
N PRO A 766 -1.71 -15.67 38.96
CA PRO A 766 -2.19 -15.56 37.58
C PRO A 766 -1.31 -14.64 36.74
N ARG A 767 -1.11 -15.00 35.49
CA ARG A 767 -0.50 -14.05 34.51
C ARG A 767 -1.40 -12.84 34.33
N LYS A 768 -0.79 -11.68 34.08
CA LYS A 768 -1.56 -10.47 33.76
C LYS A 768 -2.32 -10.69 32.45
N ARG A 769 -3.64 -10.43 32.47
CA ARG A 769 -4.55 -10.59 31.33
C ARG A 769 -4.78 -9.23 30.67
N TRP A 770 -5.24 -9.24 29.43
CA TRP A 770 -5.62 -8.03 28.72
C TRP A 770 -6.69 -7.23 29.49
N LEU A 771 -7.70 -7.92 30.02
CA LEU A 771 -8.76 -7.32 30.80
C LEU A 771 -8.25 -6.67 32.11
N ASN A 772 -7.15 -7.18 32.70
CA ASN A 772 -6.53 -6.51 33.85
C ASN A 772 -5.96 -5.15 33.46
N ASN A 773 -5.36 -5.03 32.26
CA ASN A 773 -4.93 -3.73 31.78
C ASN A 773 -6.11 -2.76 31.56
N VAL A 774 -7.24 -3.27 31.02
CA VAL A 774 -8.46 -2.46 30.86
C VAL A 774 -8.99 -2.00 32.23
N LYS A 775 -9.03 -2.91 33.23
CA LYS A 775 -9.46 -2.59 34.60
C LYS A 775 -8.56 -1.50 35.21
N ASP A 776 -7.24 -1.64 35.09
CA ASP A 776 -6.28 -0.65 35.57
C ASP A 776 -6.51 0.72 34.85
N ASP A 777 -6.73 0.68 33.54
CA ASP A 777 -6.95 1.87 32.73
C ASP A 777 -8.27 2.59 33.05
N CYS A 778 -9.36 1.85 33.32
CA CYS A 778 -10.64 2.38 33.78
C CYS A 778 -10.53 2.96 35.19
N GLY A 779 -9.83 2.26 36.11
CA GLY A 779 -9.57 2.75 37.46
C GLY A 779 -8.82 4.10 37.47
N ASN A 780 -7.86 4.28 36.56
CA ASN A 780 -7.18 5.57 36.36
C ASN A 780 -8.10 6.70 35.85
N MET A 781 -9.27 6.37 35.35
CA MET A 781 -10.32 7.31 34.95
C MET A 781 -11.41 7.47 35.99
N GLY A 782 -11.30 6.79 37.14
CA GLY A 782 -12.30 6.80 38.23
C GLY A 782 -13.49 5.87 38.01
N PHE A 783 -13.42 4.89 37.07
CA PHE A 783 -14.47 3.94 36.78
C PHE A 783 -14.12 2.52 37.22
N THR A 784 -15.09 1.80 37.75
CA THR A 784 -15.05 0.34 37.79
C THR A 784 -15.22 -0.22 36.37
N LEU A 785 -14.92 -1.50 36.19
CA LEU A 785 -15.09 -2.15 34.87
C LEU A 785 -16.56 -2.17 34.42
N VAL A 786 -17.49 -2.39 35.35
CA VAL A 786 -18.94 -2.43 35.10
C VAL A 786 -19.47 -1.06 34.68
N GLU A 787 -19.10 -0.01 35.42
CA GLU A 787 -19.46 1.36 35.07
C GLU A 787 -18.88 1.74 33.70
N ALA A 788 -17.62 1.37 33.42
CA ALA A 788 -17.02 1.60 32.12
C ALA A 788 -17.79 0.88 31.00
N GLN A 789 -18.23 -0.38 31.21
CA GLN A 789 -19.06 -1.09 30.23
C GLN A 789 -20.38 -0.34 29.94
N HIS A 790 -21.01 0.20 30.97
CA HIS A 790 -22.22 1.05 30.82
C HIS A 790 -21.91 2.31 30.00
N GLN A 791 -20.85 3.05 30.34
CA GLN A 791 -20.46 4.27 29.64
C GLN A 791 -20.08 4.03 28.17
N THR A 792 -19.59 2.82 27.85
CA THR A 792 -19.22 2.47 26.47
C THR A 792 -20.40 2.32 25.53
N GLN A 793 -21.65 2.17 26.02
CA GLN A 793 -22.83 1.99 25.16
C GLN A 793 -23.07 3.23 24.28
N ASP A 794 -22.90 4.44 24.83
CA ASP A 794 -22.85 5.65 24.03
C ASP A 794 -21.45 5.92 23.51
N ARG A 795 -21.29 5.74 22.21
CA ARG A 795 -19.99 5.95 21.53
C ARG A 795 -19.51 7.41 21.62
N ARG A 796 -20.42 8.38 21.59
CA ARG A 796 -20.03 9.81 21.61
C ARG A 796 -19.57 10.18 23.00
N HIS A 797 -20.34 9.79 23.99
CA HIS A 797 -20.05 10.01 25.41
C HIS A 797 -18.71 9.36 25.81
N TRP A 798 -18.53 8.07 25.50
CA TRP A 798 -17.28 7.36 25.77
C TRP A 798 -16.05 8.03 25.15
N ASN A 799 -16.12 8.45 23.88
CA ASN A 799 -15.04 9.16 23.24
C ASN A 799 -14.77 10.55 23.87
N SER A 800 -15.78 11.20 24.41
CA SER A 800 -15.63 12.46 25.15
C SER A 800 -14.88 12.25 26.46
N LEU A 801 -15.25 11.22 27.24
CA LEU A 801 -14.56 10.84 28.48
C LEU A 801 -13.08 10.52 28.22
N LEU A 802 -12.78 9.75 27.16
CA LEU A 802 -11.40 9.46 26.79
C LEU A 802 -10.62 10.71 26.45
N ARG A 803 -11.21 11.67 25.73
CA ARG A 803 -10.56 12.95 25.40
C ARG A 803 -10.31 13.81 26.64
N LEU A 804 -11.24 13.81 27.59
CA LEU A 804 -11.07 14.53 28.87
C LEU A 804 -9.91 13.93 29.68
N SER A 805 -9.84 12.61 29.79
CA SER A 805 -8.72 11.91 30.44
C SER A 805 -7.39 12.19 29.73
N GLU A 806 -7.36 12.21 28.38
CA GLU A 806 -6.18 12.59 27.59
C GLU A 806 -5.73 14.03 27.88
N ARG A 807 -6.66 14.98 28.07
CA ARG A 807 -6.37 16.39 28.41
C ARG A 807 -5.87 16.56 29.84
N ALA A 808 -6.52 15.89 30.81
CA ALA A 808 -6.12 15.95 32.21
C ALA A 808 -4.69 15.47 32.46
N GLN A 809 -4.23 14.50 31.66
CA GLN A 809 -2.85 13.97 31.69
C GLN A 809 -1.84 14.84 30.92
N ALA A 810 -2.31 15.69 30.02
CA ALA A 810 -1.49 16.63 29.26
C ALA A 810 -1.24 17.95 30.02
N SER A 811 -1.98 18.19 31.08
CA SER A 811 -1.73 19.31 32.00
C SER A 811 -0.62 18.92 32.97
N PRO A 812 0.41 19.81 33.18
CA PRO A 812 1.59 19.53 34.01
C PRO A 812 1.24 19.29 35.46
#